data_f63d7c5159c7f49c02f03eb07f5722b5
#
_entry.id   f63d7c5159c7f49c02f03eb07f5722b5
#
_cell.length_a   1.000
_cell.length_b   1.000
_cell.length_c   1.000
_cell.angle_alpha   90.00
_cell.angle_beta   90.00
_cell.angle_gamma   90.00
#
_symmetry.space_group_name_H-M   'P 1'
#
loop_
_entity.id
_entity.type
_entity.pdbx_description
1 polymer ?
#
loop_
_entity_poly.entity_id
_entity_poly.type
_entity_poly.pdbx_seq_one_letter_code
_entity_poly.pdbx_strand_id
1 'polypeptide(L)'
;MTSTILASSQQTRFHIANSTMSSLSGTSSSSKDLDIPDVSISISNSDASDKKKGSKGSVAENEKEILADAHLKLSSGVHYALVGRNGVGKSTLLRAIGEKLIPGIPLDIRIVSMQQSYDNPEIKSAKDQMSQGEDVSVLDFVISSDQERTEALRRQKDLQVALDNTQDPTAAVRILRQFKFDDEMRVLDEAKKAANLRSGARGMAARKELKIIETRVEEKRVGLEIIDTQTLAEETNEAMMMLSDIEGFLEQMSPSAVESRAKLILRGLGFKLKSPPTVTQSLSSLSGGWRMRALLASVLFQPSDILLLDEPTNFLDLPSLLWLETYLQNDLPANTIVLFVSHDRAFTDSVAEEVLVLRDLKLERFPGNLTAYEETRSERQRYLTKMAEAQSKQRAHIQDTIAGNVRQAKSSGDDKKLRQAASRQKKLDDRMGYEVGSRGGKFKLNRDLPGYHLTSRAGIEGMIPKDEAGVKMMLPREPGEELRFPGPLISVEGLRFVYRQRGAGTVTVKEALSGVDLVVHPKSKLGIVGLNGAGKSTLVRCLVNQFSEGGGKIVSGSVKYHPAARIGFFSQDAIEKLPLDKTALQLMMASLGDDPGSASSQHEARSVLASVGLTSFTVSSVPIAKLSGGQKVRLALAQVLYPPPKLGPVPHVLVLDEVTTHLDADTVVVLAEELRKFKGAVVIVSHDRWFVRKVVELDGGEDGSAEGDEGDEDDVGAEPGVVYEVEKGRLVELKGGIADFEKKIRSRKAG
;
A
#
# COMPACT_ATOMS: atom_id res chain seq x y z
N MET A 1 3.55 21.24 -6.53
CA MET A 1 4.95 20.96 -6.12
C MET A 1 5.37 19.68 -6.80
N THR A 2 6.23 19.75 -7.79
CA THR A 2 6.78 18.57 -8.49
C THR A 2 8.05 18.15 -7.77
N SER A 3 7.98 17.07 -6.97
CA SER A 3 9.18 16.47 -6.38
C SER A 3 9.95 15.71 -7.45
N THR A 4 11.24 15.98 -7.59
CA THR A 4 12.13 15.28 -8.53
C THR A 4 12.75 14.10 -7.82
N ILE A 5 12.60 12.89 -8.40
CA ILE A 5 13.24 11.67 -7.91
C ILE A 5 14.60 11.55 -8.56
N LEU A 6 15.64 11.42 -7.73
CA LEU A 6 17.03 11.17 -8.17
C LEU A 6 17.39 9.73 -7.79
N ALA A 7 17.82 8.93 -8.77
CA ALA A 7 18.25 7.56 -8.55
C ALA A 7 19.67 7.34 -9.10
N SER A 8 20.48 6.59 -8.36
CA SER A 8 21.80 6.14 -8.76
C SER A 8 22.00 4.66 -8.48
N SER A 9 22.86 3.99 -9.26
CA SER A 9 23.24 2.59 -9.04
C SER A 9 24.64 2.33 -9.57
N GLN A 10 25.32 1.32 -9.02
CA GLN A 10 26.55 0.79 -9.60
C GLN A 10 26.19 -0.41 -10.49
N GLN A 11 26.27 -0.23 -11.81
CA GLN A 11 26.14 -1.34 -12.75
C GLN A 11 27.41 -2.19 -12.74
N THR A 12 27.35 -3.43 -12.30
CA THR A 12 28.43 -4.39 -12.50
C THR A 12 28.48 -4.82 -13.96
N ARG A 13 29.70 -4.93 -14.53
CA ARG A 13 30.00 -5.30 -15.92
C ARG A 13 29.42 -6.66 -16.38
N PHE A 14 28.88 -7.47 -15.47
CA PHE A 14 28.43 -8.82 -15.75
C PHE A 14 27.12 -8.92 -16.53
N HIS A 15 26.24 -7.92 -16.48
CA HIS A 15 24.94 -7.99 -17.20
C HIS A 15 25.00 -7.66 -18.67
N ILE A 16 26.02 -6.93 -19.14
CA ILE A 16 26.20 -6.61 -20.57
C ILE A 16 26.75 -7.83 -21.36
N ALA A 17 27.48 -8.73 -20.70
CA ALA A 17 28.05 -9.92 -21.34
C ALA A 17 27.00 -10.98 -21.66
N ASN A 18 25.93 -11.09 -20.85
CA ASN A 18 24.88 -12.09 -21.07
C ASN A 18 23.84 -11.65 -22.13
N SER A 19 23.58 -10.35 -22.30
CA SER A 19 22.64 -9.85 -23.31
C SER A 19 23.20 -9.90 -24.75
N THR A 20 24.53 -9.81 -24.90
CA THR A 20 25.17 -9.90 -26.25
C THR A 20 25.45 -11.32 -26.70
N MET A 21 25.51 -12.31 -25.80
CA MET A 21 25.71 -13.70 -26.16
C MET A 21 24.41 -14.48 -26.43
N SER A 22 23.26 -14.00 -25.93
CA SER A 22 21.96 -14.65 -26.13
C SER A 22 21.31 -14.38 -27.49
N SER A 23 21.80 -13.40 -28.24
CA SER A 23 21.30 -13.11 -29.61
C SER A 23 21.83 -14.05 -30.71
N LEU A 24 22.75 -14.96 -30.38
CA LEU A 24 23.36 -15.89 -31.37
C LEU A 24 22.90 -17.35 -31.24
N SER A 25 22.15 -17.72 -30.21
CA SER A 25 21.56 -19.04 -30.05
C SER A 25 20.04 -18.94 -30.02
N GLY A 26 19.37 -19.35 -31.07
CA GLY A 26 17.93 -19.28 -31.29
C GLY A 26 17.06 -20.17 -30.38
N THR A 27 17.38 -20.22 -29.09
CA THR A 27 16.52 -20.82 -28.04
C THR A 27 16.47 -19.86 -26.87
N SER A 28 15.61 -18.83 -26.95
CA SER A 28 15.47 -17.80 -25.95
C SER A 28 14.43 -18.16 -24.91
N SER A 29 14.84 -18.80 -23.83
CA SER A 29 14.23 -18.56 -22.51
C SER A 29 15.15 -17.60 -21.75
N SER A 30 15.25 -16.34 -22.18
CA SER A 30 15.96 -15.33 -21.38
C SER A 30 15.10 -15.01 -20.17
N SER A 31 15.50 -15.44 -18.99
CA SER A 31 14.94 -14.98 -17.73
C SER A 31 15.09 -13.46 -17.67
N LYS A 32 13.96 -12.73 -17.59
CA LYS A 32 13.93 -11.27 -17.49
C LYS A 32 14.16 -10.84 -16.03
N ASP A 33 15.18 -11.39 -15.39
CA ASP A 33 15.53 -11.09 -14.03
C ASP A 33 16.13 -9.69 -13.92
N LEU A 34 15.70 -8.94 -12.92
CA LEU A 34 16.25 -7.62 -12.59
C LEU A 34 17.18 -7.75 -11.38
N ASP A 35 18.46 -7.51 -11.57
CA ASP A 35 19.47 -7.56 -10.52
C ASP A 35 20.34 -6.29 -10.56
N ILE A 36 20.07 -5.34 -9.67
CA ILE A 36 20.72 -4.03 -9.65
C ILE A 36 21.32 -3.80 -8.25
N PRO A 37 22.66 -3.86 -8.12
CA PRO A 37 23.34 -3.56 -6.86
C PRO A 37 23.43 -2.04 -6.62
N ASP A 38 23.60 -1.70 -5.35
CA ASP A 38 23.93 -0.35 -4.85
C ASP A 38 22.98 0.75 -5.36
N VAL A 39 21.67 0.49 -5.27
CA VAL A 39 20.63 1.45 -5.64
C VAL A 39 20.47 2.48 -4.52
N SER A 40 20.61 3.76 -4.86
CA SER A 40 20.33 4.87 -3.96
C SER A 40 19.28 5.78 -4.58
N ILE A 41 18.25 6.14 -3.81
CA ILE A 41 17.13 6.97 -4.24
C ILE A 41 16.93 8.11 -3.25
N SER A 42 16.92 9.35 -3.76
CA SER A 42 16.60 10.56 -2.99
C SER A 42 15.49 11.38 -3.64
N ILE A 43 14.75 12.13 -2.84
CA ILE A 43 13.73 13.09 -3.31
C ILE A 43 14.24 14.49 -3.00
N SER A 44 14.34 15.34 -4.01
CA SER A 44 14.58 16.77 -3.84
C SER A 44 13.28 17.56 -4.03
N ASN A 45 12.92 18.40 -3.06
CA ASN A 45 11.85 19.37 -3.17
C ASN A 45 12.45 20.69 -3.69
N SER A 46 12.64 20.83 -4.99
CA SER A 46 13.04 22.09 -5.60
C SER A 46 11.82 22.96 -5.85
N ASP A 47 11.55 23.93 -4.98
CA ASP A 47 10.75 25.10 -5.36
C ASP A 47 11.55 25.89 -6.39
N ALA A 48 11.03 25.96 -7.61
CA ALA A 48 11.70 26.51 -8.80
C ALA A 48 11.83 28.05 -8.79
N SER A 49 11.89 28.72 -7.63
CA SER A 49 11.90 30.20 -7.56
C SER A 49 13.17 30.85 -7.00
N ASP A 50 14.17 30.11 -6.52
CA ASP A 50 15.39 30.77 -6.01
C ASP A 50 16.69 30.22 -6.60
N LYS A 51 16.89 30.48 -7.91
CA LYS A 51 18.23 30.52 -8.49
C LYS A 51 18.92 31.87 -8.19
N LYS A 52 19.30 32.11 -6.94
CA LYS A 52 20.33 33.09 -6.63
C LYS A 52 21.71 32.42 -6.68
N LYS A 53 22.47 32.78 -7.71
CA LYS A 53 23.88 32.46 -7.86
C LYS A 53 24.66 32.92 -6.64
N GLY A 54 25.44 32.02 -6.05
CA GLY A 54 26.62 32.40 -5.25
C GLY A 54 26.51 32.06 -3.77
N SER A 55 26.69 30.81 -3.40
CA SER A 55 27.35 30.43 -2.13
C SER A 55 27.75 28.95 -2.23
N LYS A 56 29.06 28.68 -2.31
CA LYS A 56 29.61 27.33 -2.10
C LYS A 56 29.52 27.03 -0.61
N GLY A 57 28.62 26.11 -0.22
CA GLY A 57 28.60 25.57 1.15
C GLY A 57 27.25 25.61 1.84
N SER A 58 26.21 24.95 1.28
CA SER A 58 25.04 24.42 2.04
C SER A 58 24.05 23.75 1.08
N VAL A 59 24.37 22.53 0.59
CA VAL A 59 23.53 21.78 -0.37
C VAL A 59 22.93 20.55 0.28
N ALA A 60 22.65 20.52 1.59
CA ALA A 60 22.25 19.31 2.29
C ALA A 60 20.92 19.39 3.05
N GLU A 61 20.13 20.46 2.97
CA GLU A 61 18.96 20.57 3.88
C GLU A 61 17.60 20.18 3.28
N ASN A 62 17.49 19.87 1.97
CA ASN A 62 16.18 19.58 1.34
C ASN A 62 16.13 18.25 0.57
N GLU A 63 17.09 17.37 0.69
CA GLU A 63 17.06 16.04 0.07
C GLU A 63 16.70 14.99 1.12
N LYS A 64 15.60 14.26 0.89
CA LYS A 64 15.21 13.11 1.71
C LYS A 64 15.66 11.83 1.00
N GLU A 65 16.62 11.14 1.60
CA GLU A 65 17.02 9.81 1.15
C GLU A 65 15.94 8.78 1.48
N ILE A 66 15.67 7.88 0.53
CA ILE A 66 14.72 6.76 0.66
C ILE A 66 15.46 5.44 0.70
N LEU A 67 16.47 5.30 -0.17
CA LEU A 67 17.31 4.12 -0.28
C LEU A 67 18.77 4.56 -0.34
N ALA A 68 19.63 3.84 0.38
CA ALA A 68 21.07 4.01 0.35
C ALA A 68 21.74 2.65 0.16
N ASP A 69 22.49 2.49 -0.93
CA ASP A 69 23.27 1.30 -1.28
C ASP A 69 22.46 -0.02 -1.15
N ALA A 70 21.21 -0.01 -1.62
CA ALA A 70 20.32 -1.16 -1.54
C ALA A 70 20.48 -2.07 -2.77
N HIS A 71 20.32 -3.38 -2.56
CA HIS A 71 20.33 -4.36 -3.65
C HIS A 71 18.91 -4.67 -4.10
N LEU A 72 18.53 -4.24 -5.31
CA LEU A 72 17.23 -4.53 -5.92
C LEU A 72 17.35 -5.78 -6.81
N LYS A 73 16.82 -6.89 -6.31
CA LYS A 73 16.79 -8.16 -7.04
C LYS A 73 15.36 -8.67 -7.16
N LEU A 74 14.86 -8.76 -8.40
CA LEU A 74 13.55 -9.29 -8.74
C LEU A 74 13.74 -10.43 -9.76
N SER A 75 13.24 -11.61 -9.43
CA SER A 75 13.33 -12.81 -10.26
C SER A 75 12.05 -12.99 -11.07
N SER A 76 12.18 -13.45 -12.31
CA SER A 76 11.04 -13.68 -13.21
C SER A 76 10.05 -14.68 -12.62
N GLY A 77 8.76 -14.37 -12.73
CA GLY A 77 7.67 -15.24 -12.27
C GLY A 77 7.43 -15.23 -10.75
N VAL A 78 8.08 -14.35 -10.00
CA VAL A 78 7.92 -14.25 -8.53
C VAL A 78 7.05 -13.07 -8.15
N HIS A 79 6.17 -13.27 -7.17
CA HIS A 79 5.29 -12.25 -6.62
C HIS A 79 5.90 -11.66 -5.34
N TYR A 80 6.22 -10.38 -5.38
CA TYR A 80 6.86 -9.64 -4.30
C TYR A 80 5.88 -8.72 -3.59
N ALA A 81 5.75 -8.84 -2.27
CA ALA A 81 5.09 -7.83 -1.44
C ALA A 81 6.11 -6.82 -0.92
N LEU A 82 5.93 -5.53 -1.20
CA LEU A 82 6.76 -4.45 -0.66
C LEU A 82 6.14 -3.93 0.63
N VAL A 83 6.82 -4.21 1.74
CA VAL A 83 6.37 -3.88 3.10
C VAL A 83 7.26 -2.81 3.72
N GLY A 84 6.66 -1.93 4.50
CA GLY A 84 7.35 -0.85 5.21
C GLY A 84 6.34 0.18 5.72
N ARG A 85 6.78 1.04 6.65
CA ARG A 85 5.91 2.08 7.24
C ARG A 85 5.42 3.10 6.21
N ASN A 86 4.32 3.77 6.55
CA ASN A 86 3.83 4.87 5.73
C ASN A 86 4.84 6.04 5.74
N GLY A 87 5.12 6.58 4.53
CA GLY A 87 6.08 7.67 4.35
C GLY A 87 7.55 7.27 4.26
N VAL A 88 7.89 5.96 4.30
CA VAL A 88 9.27 5.46 4.08
C VAL A 88 9.69 5.55 2.62
N GLY A 89 8.73 5.58 1.68
CA GLY A 89 9.02 5.74 0.26
C GLY A 89 8.63 4.57 -0.63
N LYS A 90 7.69 3.70 -0.19
CA LYS A 90 7.20 2.55 -0.99
C LYS A 90 6.70 2.97 -2.38
N SER A 91 5.72 3.88 -2.43
CA SER A 91 5.17 4.40 -3.70
C SER A 91 6.21 5.13 -4.55
N THR A 92 7.20 5.77 -3.92
CA THR A 92 8.31 6.41 -4.63
C THR A 92 9.23 5.38 -5.28
N LEU A 93 9.51 4.26 -4.59
CA LEU A 93 10.29 3.15 -5.16
C LEU A 93 9.54 2.53 -6.34
N LEU A 94 8.23 2.23 -6.20
CA LEU A 94 7.41 1.74 -7.30
C LEU A 94 7.43 2.69 -8.50
N ARG A 95 7.30 3.99 -8.24
CA ARG A 95 7.37 5.02 -9.28
C ARG A 95 8.75 5.08 -9.94
N ALA A 96 9.83 5.00 -9.17
CA ALA A 96 11.20 5.02 -9.71
C ALA A 96 11.46 3.82 -10.63
N ILE A 97 10.91 2.63 -10.31
CA ILE A 97 10.97 1.43 -11.16
C ILE A 97 10.07 1.62 -12.39
N GLY A 98 8.82 2.05 -12.21
CA GLY A 98 7.83 2.21 -13.29
C GLY A 98 8.25 3.23 -14.35
N GLU A 99 8.81 4.36 -13.95
CA GLU A 99 9.33 5.40 -14.83
C GLU A 99 10.76 5.09 -15.34
N LYS A 100 11.32 3.91 -15.00
CA LYS A 100 12.70 3.49 -15.35
C LYS A 100 13.76 4.50 -14.95
N LEU A 101 13.59 5.17 -13.79
CA LEU A 101 14.53 6.18 -13.31
C LEU A 101 15.79 5.56 -12.71
N ILE A 102 15.75 4.28 -12.31
CA ILE A 102 16.88 3.58 -11.71
C ILE A 102 17.83 3.15 -12.86
N PRO A 103 19.09 3.60 -12.86
CA PRO A 103 20.05 3.19 -13.85
C PRO A 103 20.34 1.67 -13.73
N GLY A 104 20.21 0.94 -14.82
CA GLY A 104 20.39 -0.52 -14.85
C GLY A 104 19.13 -1.28 -15.21
N ILE A 105 17.96 -0.66 -15.20
CA ILE A 105 16.74 -1.25 -15.75
C ILE A 105 16.85 -1.28 -17.28
N PRO A 106 16.73 -2.47 -17.92
CA PRO A 106 16.72 -2.57 -19.37
C PRO A 106 15.55 -1.82 -20.00
N LEU A 107 15.75 -1.21 -21.17
CA LEU A 107 14.72 -0.42 -21.84
C LEU A 107 13.66 -1.30 -22.52
N ASP A 108 14.01 -2.52 -22.88
CA ASP A 108 13.16 -3.52 -23.53
C ASP A 108 12.14 -4.20 -22.59
N ILE A 109 12.33 -4.09 -21.27
CA ILE A 109 11.38 -4.63 -20.29
C ILE A 109 10.10 -3.78 -20.26
N ARG A 110 8.95 -4.43 -20.39
CA ARG A 110 7.64 -3.78 -20.28
C ARG A 110 7.21 -3.69 -18.82
N ILE A 111 7.17 -2.46 -18.30
CA ILE A 111 6.75 -2.19 -16.92
C ILE A 111 5.41 -1.50 -16.97
N VAL A 112 4.40 -2.13 -16.37
CA VAL A 112 3.07 -1.54 -16.21
C VAL A 112 2.87 -1.20 -14.73
N SER A 113 2.44 0.03 -14.44
CA SER A 113 2.30 0.50 -13.06
C SER A 113 0.92 1.10 -12.80
N MET A 114 0.31 0.68 -11.68
CA MET A 114 -0.87 1.33 -11.11
C MET A 114 -0.43 2.28 -10.00
N GLN A 115 -0.69 3.58 -10.15
CA GLN A 115 -0.41 4.58 -9.11
C GLN A 115 -1.70 5.02 -8.42
N GLN A 116 -1.61 5.28 -7.12
CA GLN A 116 -2.75 5.67 -6.28
C GLN A 116 -3.30 7.09 -6.57
N SER A 117 -2.53 7.94 -7.24
CA SER A 117 -2.91 9.34 -7.45
C SER A 117 -3.82 9.54 -8.67
N TYR A 118 -4.87 10.36 -8.49
CA TYR A 118 -5.72 10.87 -9.58
C TYR A 118 -4.96 11.68 -10.65
N ASP A 119 -3.69 11.96 -10.43
CA ASP A 119 -2.78 12.66 -11.33
C ASP A 119 -2.08 11.73 -12.33
N ASN A 120 -2.50 10.48 -12.42
CA ASN A 120 -1.94 9.52 -13.38
C ASN A 120 -2.09 10.07 -14.81
N PRO A 121 -1.00 10.14 -15.60
CA PRO A 121 -1.03 10.66 -16.97
C PRO A 121 -2.03 9.92 -17.86
N GLU A 122 -2.31 8.64 -17.60
CA GLU A 122 -3.34 7.87 -18.32
C GLU A 122 -4.75 8.38 -18.03
N ILE A 123 -5.05 8.77 -16.79
CA ILE A 123 -6.33 9.41 -16.44
C ILE A 123 -6.37 10.84 -17.00
N LYS A 124 -5.24 11.54 -17.08
CA LYS A 124 -5.16 12.87 -17.70
C LYS A 124 -5.35 12.78 -19.20
N SER A 125 -4.72 11.82 -19.89
CA SER A 125 -4.95 11.62 -21.33
C SER A 125 -6.40 11.21 -21.64
N ALA A 126 -7.01 10.37 -20.79
CA ALA A 126 -8.44 10.08 -20.88
C ALA A 126 -9.30 11.32 -20.59
N LYS A 127 -8.91 12.20 -19.64
CA LYS A 127 -9.58 13.50 -19.42
C LYS A 127 -9.38 14.48 -20.56
N ASP A 128 -8.22 14.48 -21.19
CA ASP A 128 -7.93 15.34 -22.35
C ASP A 128 -8.71 14.86 -23.58
N GLN A 129 -8.90 13.55 -23.76
CA GLN A 129 -9.83 12.97 -24.73
C GLN A 129 -11.30 13.29 -24.39
N MET A 130 -11.66 13.27 -23.09
CA MET A 130 -12.98 13.71 -22.60
C MET A 130 -13.24 15.22 -22.85
N SER A 131 -12.21 16.07 -22.77
CA SER A 131 -12.32 17.51 -23.08
C SER A 131 -12.56 17.75 -24.59
N GLN A 132 -12.32 16.76 -25.44
CA GLN A 132 -12.65 16.79 -26.86
C GLN A 132 -14.07 16.27 -27.19
N GLY A 133 -14.87 15.92 -26.16
CA GLY A 133 -16.31 15.59 -26.33
C GLY A 133 -16.61 14.13 -26.68
N GLU A 134 -15.63 13.24 -26.64
CA GLU A 134 -15.84 11.80 -26.85
C GLU A 134 -16.15 11.08 -25.53
N ASP A 135 -17.33 10.52 -25.41
CA ASP A 135 -17.78 9.71 -24.26
C ASP A 135 -17.25 8.26 -24.42
N VAL A 136 -16.05 7.99 -23.89
CA VAL A 136 -15.40 6.68 -24.00
C VAL A 136 -16.06 5.68 -23.05
N SER A 137 -16.46 4.50 -23.56
CA SER A 137 -16.99 3.44 -22.72
C SER A 137 -15.87 2.80 -21.85
N VAL A 138 -16.25 2.20 -20.72
CA VAL A 138 -15.30 1.49 -19.85
C VAL A 138 -14.57 0.38 -20.59
N LEU A 139 -15.27 -0.35 -21.47
CA LEU A 139 -14.70 -1.41 -22.28
C LEU A 139 -13.65 -0.88 -23.25
N ASP A 140 -13.99 0.20 -23.99
CA ASP A 140 -13.07 0.81 -24.96
C ASP A 140 -11.85 1.40 -24.26
N PHE A 141 -12.03 1.98 -23.08
CA PHE A 141 -10.92 2.47 -22.24
C PHE A 141 -9.95 1.35 -21.88
N VAL A 142 -10.45 0.18 -21.45
CA VAL A 142 -9.59 -0.98 -21.12
C VAL A 142 -8.90 -1.52 -22.36
N ILE A 143 -9.59 -1.63 -23.49
CA ILE A 143 -9.01 -2.15 -24.73
C ILE A 143 -7.97 -1.18 -25.31
N SER A 144 -8.23 0.13 -25.23
CA SER A 144 -7.28 1.15 -25.71
C SER A 144 -6.03 1.32 -24.85
N SER A 145 -6.02 0.76 -23.66
CA SER A 145 -4.83 0.79 -22.78
C SER A 145 -3.64 0.00 -23.32
N ASP A 146 -3.88 -0.98 -24.22
CA ASP A 146 -2.82 -1.66 -24.95
C ASP A 146 -2.31 -0.74 -26.07
N GLN A 147 -1.25 0.00 -25.75
CA GLN A 147 -0.66 1.00 -26.65
C GLN A 147 -0.12 0.37 -27.93
N GLU A 148 0.50 -0.83 -27.87
CA GLU A 148 1.03 -1.50 -29.07
C GLU A 148 -0.07 -1.86 -30.03
N ARG A 149 -1.16 -2.43 -29.51
CA ARG A 149 -2.33 -2.77 -30.34
C ARG A 149 -2.99 -1.51 -30.91
N THR A 150 -3.17 -0.49 -30.11
CA THR A 150 -3.81 0.77 -30.53
C THR A 150 -3.00 1.47 -31.60
N GLU A 151 -1.68 1.45 -31.46
CA GLU A 151 -0.76 2.00 -32.47
C GLU A 151 -0.73 1.16 -33.72
N ALA A 152 -0.73 -0.16 -33.62
CA ALA A 152 -0.81 -1.08 -34.76
C ALA A 152 -2.10 -0.85 -35.57
N LEU A 153 -3.25 -0.69 -34.90
CA LEU A 153 -4.53 -0.36 -35.54
C LEU A 153 -4.49 0.99 -36.24
N ARG A 154 -3.87 1.99 -35.60
CA ARG A 154 -3.70 3.33 -36.21
C ARG A 154 -2.83 3.24 -37.45
N ARG A 155 -1.65 2.60 -37.34
CA ARG A 155 -0.73 2.41 -38.47
C ARG A 155 -1.38 1.63 -39.63
N GLN A 156 -2.14 0.58 -39.29
CA GLN A 156 -2.91 -0.19 -40.29
C GLN A 156 -3.87 0.73 -41.08
N LYS A 157 -4.69 1.49 -40.32
CA LYS A 157 -5.68 2.40 -40.93
C LYS A 157 -5.02 3.46 -41.81
N ASP A 158 -3.97 4.11 -41.28
CA ASP A 158 -3.27 5.17 -42.01
C ASP A 158 -2.59 4.63 -43.30
N LEU A 159 -1.97 3.42 -43.26
CA LEU A 159 -1.39 2.79 -44.43
C LEU A 159 -2.46 2.34 -45.42
N GLN A 160 -3.57 1.76 -45.00
CA GLN A 160 -4.67 1.36 -45.87
C GLN A 160 -5.25 2.55 -46.62
N VAL A 161 -5.58 3.63 -45.90
CA VAL A 161 -6.09 4.88 -46.51
C VAL A 161 -5.11 5.48 -47.50
N ALA A 162 -3.79 5.38 -47.24
CA ALA A 162 -2.77 5.91 -48.10
C ALA A 162 -2.54 5.05 -49.34
N LEU A 163 -2.65 3.73 -49.25
CA LEU A 163 -2.51 2.80 -50.35
C LEU A 163 -3.74 2.81 -51.26
N ASP A 164 -4.95 3.04 -50.72
CA ASP A 164 -6.20 3.17 -51.44
C ASP A 164 -6.33 4.50 -52.19
N ASN A 165 -5.48 5.48 -51.86
CA ASN A 165 -5.50 6.82 -52.48
C ASN A 165 -4.83 6.79 -53.87
N THR A 166 -5.60 6.46 -54.89
CA THR A 166 -5.13 6.40 -56.30
C THR A 166 -4.71 7.76 -56.88
N GLN A 167 -5.07 8.89 -56.25
CA GLN A 167 -4.74 10.23 -56.73
C GLN A 167 -3.33 10.69 -56.32
N ASP A 168 -2.79 10.14 -55.21
CA ASP A 168 -1.44 10.49 -54.74
C ASP A 168 -0.62 9.22 -54.46
N PRO A 169 0.14 8.70 -55.45
CA PRO A 169 0.94 7.47 -55.28
C PRO A 169 2.07 7.64 -54.25
N THR A 170 2.39 8.89 -53.82
CA THR A 170 3.42 9.16 -52.84
C THR A 170 2.90 9.15 -51.39
N ALA A 171 1.59 9.05 -51.18
CA ALA A 171 0.96 9.10 -49.88
C ALA A 171 1.45 7.96 -48.96
N ALA A 172 1.50 6.74 -49.46
CA ALA A 172 1.97 5.57 -48.71
C ALA A 172 3.42 5.70 -48.27
N VAL A 173 4.28 6.22 -49.15
CA VAL A 173 5.70 6.46 -48.87
C VAL A 173 5.88 7.56 -47.80
N ARG A 174 5.11 8.66 -47.84
CA ARG A 174 5.14 9.68 -46.81
C ARG A 174 4.77 9.14 -45.44
N ILE A 175 3.73 8.34 -45.36
CA ILE A 175 3.27 7.73 -44.08
C ILE A 175 4.31 6.73 -43.58
N LEU A 176 4.89 5.88 -44.46
CA LEU A 176 5.98 4.96 -44.06
C LEU A 176 7.17 5.73 -43.47
N ARG A 177 7.60 6.80 -44.13
CA ARG A 177 8.70 7.63 -43.64
C ARG A 177 8.36 8.33 -42.35
N GLN A 178 7.11 8.79 -42.19
CA GLN A 178 6.64 9.36 -40.96
C GLN A 178 6.70 8.33 -39.81
N PHE A 179 6.27 7.09 -40.01
CA PHE A 179 6.35 6.06 -38.98
C PHE A 179 7.81 5.74 -38.62
N LYS A 180 8.70 5.62 -39.61
CA LYS A 180 10.14 5.43 -39.37
C LYS A 180 10.76 6.62 -38.60
N PHE A 181 10.29 7.82 -38.87
CA PHE A 181 10.72 9.02 -38.14
C PHE A 181 10.18 9.03 -36.71
N ASP A 182 8.90 8.69 -36.49
CA ASP A 182 8.30 8.61 -35.18
C ASP A 182 8.98 7.52 -34.30
N ASP A 183 9.35 6.38 -34.88
CA ASP A 183 10.10 5.34 -34.18
C ASP A 183 11.51 5.82 -33.76
N GLU A 184 12.23 6.54 -34.64
CA GLU A 184 13.52 7.14 -34.29
C GLU A 184 13.39 8.25 -33.24
N MET A 185 12.30 9.02 -33.29
CA MET A 185 12.03 10.03 -32.23
C MET A 185 11.83 9.39 -30.87
N ARG A 186 11.20 8.21 -30.79
CA ARG A 186 11.09 7.42 -29.55
C ARG A 186 12.46 6.99 -29.04
N VAL A 187 13.30 6.45 -29.94
CA VAL A 187 14.68 6.08 -29.59
C VAL A 187 15.48 7.32 -29.12
N LEU A 188 15.26 8.48 -29.73
CA LEU A 188 15.88 9.74 -29.30
C LEU A 188 15.43 10.16 -27.91
N ASP A 189 14.15 10.09 -27.60
CA ASP A 189 13.61 10.44 -26.29
C ASP A 189 14.11 9.49 -25.19
N GLU A 190 14.24 8.20 -25.50
CA GLU A 190 14.86 7.22 -24.60
C GLU A 190 16.35 7.50 -24.38
N ALA A 191 17.08 7.83 -25.44
CA ALA A 191 18.49 8.21 -25.34
C ALA A 191 18.69 9.50 -24.55
N LYS A 192 17.80 10.49 -24.70
CA LYS A 192 17.80 11.73 -23.89
C LYS A 192 17.58 11.42 -22.41
N LYS A 193 16.60 10.58 -22.08
CA LYS A 193 16.36 10.12 -20.70
C LYS A 193 17.60 9.42 -20.15
N ALA A 194 18.19 8.49 -20.89
CA ALA A 194 19.41 7.79 -20.49
C ALA A 194 20.62 8.70 -20.31
N ALA A 195 20.79 9.70 -21.18
CA ALA A 195 21.89 10.68 -21.08
C ALA A 195 21.73 11.63 -19.88
N ASN A 196 20.49 11.98 -19.53
CA ASN A 196 20.20 12.83 -18.37
C ASN A 196 20.36 12.06 -17.03
N LEU A 197 20.08 10.76 -17.02
CA LEU A 197 20.18 9.91 -15.82
C LEU A 197 21.63 9.46 -15.54
N ARG A 198 22.52 9.47 -16.53
CA ARG A 198 23.89 8.96 -16.39
C ARG A 198 24.88 10.09 -16.18
N SER A 199 25.78 9.95 -15.18
CA SER A 199 26.87 10.91 -14.89
C SER A 199 28.26 10.29 -15.05
N GLY A 200 29.32 11.10 -15.07
CA GLY A 200 30.72 10.66 -15.21
C GLY A 200 31.07 10.07 -16.57
N ALA A 201 31.95 9.07 -16.60
CA ALA A 201 32.44 8.43 -17.85
C ALA A 201 31.32 7.74 -18.65
N ARG A 202 30.33 7.17 -17.95
CA ARG A 202 29.13 6.55 -18.59
C ARG A 202 28.21 7.62 -19.16
N GLY A 203 28.10 8.77 -18.52
CA GLY A 203 27.38 9.92 -19.06
C GLY A 203 28.02 10.46 -20.35
N MET A 204 29.35 10.42 -20.49
CA MET A 204 30.04 10.76 -21.73
C MET A 204 29.72 9.78 -22.88
N ALA A 205 29.68 8.48 -22.59
CA ALA A 205 29.29 7.46 -23.58
C ALA A 205 27.83 7.65 -24.04
N ALA A 206 26.89 7.81 -23.10
CA ALA A 206 25.48 8.05 -23.41
C ALA A 206 25.25 9.36 -24.18
N ARG A 207 25.98 10.42 -23.86
CA ARG A 207 25.93 11.70 -24.63
C ARG A 207 26.49 11.55 -26.03
N LYS A 208 27.53 10.70 -26.22
CA LYS A 208 28.08 10.42 -27.55
C LYS A 208 27.08 9.64 -28.40
N GLU A 209 26.42 8.66 -27.78
CA GLU A 209 25.35 7.87 -28.42
C GLU A 209 24.16 8.76 -28.77
N LEU A 210 23.71 9.62 -27.81
CA LEU A 210 22.67 10.61 -28.05
C LEU A 210 22.96 11.47 -29.27
N LYS A 211 24.21 11.98 -29.40
CA LYS A 211 24.60 12.82 -30.51
C LYS A 211 24.55 12.10 -31.87
N ILE A 212 24.84 10.78 -31.88
CA ILE A 212 24.73 9.95 -33.08
C ILE A 212 23.26 9.78 -33.47
N ILE A 213 22.38 9.54 -32.47
CA ILE A 213 20.95 9.41 -32.72
C ILE A 213 20.34 10.74 -33.16
N GLU A 214 20.74 11.87 -32.55
CA GLU A 214 20.31 13.21 -32.97
C GLU A 214 20.68 13.51 -34.45
N THR A 215 21.87 13.15 -34.87
CA THR A 215 22.28 13.33 -36.29
C THR A 215 21.44 12.45 -37.20
N ARG A 216 21.16 11.20 -36.83
CA ARG A 216 20.34 10.26 -37.62
C ARG A 216 18.89 10.75 -37.74
N VAL A 217 18.31 11.27 -36.66
CA VAL A 217 16.95 11.83 -36.66
C VAL A 217 16.89 13.07 -37.57
N GLU A 218 17.91 13.95 -37.54
CA GLU A 218 17.93 15.13 -38.39
C GLU A 218 18.11 14.76 -39.88
N GLU A 219 18.93 13.75 -40.20
CA GLU A 219 19.06 13.20 -41.55
C GLU A 219 17.71 12.66 -42.07
N LYS A 220 17.00 11.87 -41.25
CA LYS A 220 15.66 11.35 -41.61
C LYS A 220 14.63 12.47 -41.75
N ARG A 221 14.70 13.52 -40.93
CA ARG A 221 13.83 14.68 -41.03
C ARG A 221 13.97 15.40 -42.35
N VAL A 222 15.23 15.63 -42.81
CA VAL A 222 15.51 16.24 -44.12
C VAL A 222 15.02 15.31 -45.25
N GLY A 223 15.12 14.00 -45.07
CA GLY A 223 14.65 12.99 -46.05
C GLY A 223 13.12 12.86 -46.17
N LEU A 224 12.31 13.42 -45.25
CA LEU A 224 10.85 13.28 -45.32
C LEU A 224 10.24 13.94 -46.55
N GLU A 225 10.78 15.04 -47.04
CA GLU A 225 10.22 15.85 -48.13
C GLU A 225 10.77 15.45 -49.53
N ILE A 226 11.92 14.79 -49.58
CA ILE A 226 12.60 14.46 -50.86
C ILE A 226 12.16 13.06 -51.29
N ILE A 227 11.20 12.96 -52.23
CA ILE A 227 10.78 11.67 -52.79
C ILE A 227 11.43 11.51 -54.14
N ASP A 228 12.32 10.52 -54.25
CA ASP A 228 12.98 10.19 -55.49
C ASP A 228 12.14 9.12 -56.25
N THR A 229 11.92 9.34 -57.54
CA THR A 229 11.09 8.45 -58.37
C THR A 229 11.68 7.04 -58.53
N GLN A 230 13.00 6.90 -58.32
CA GLN A 230 13.67 5.57 -58.40
C GLN A 230 13.43 4.71 -57.16
N THR A 231 13.25 5.31 -55.96
CA THR A 231 13.00 4.59 -54.69
C THR A 231 11.53 4.37 -54.41
N LEU A 232 10.63 5.06 -55.13
CA LEU A 232 9.20 5.04 -54.88
C LEU A 232 8.62 3.61 -54.91
N ALA A 233 9.00 2.78 -55.89
CA ALA A 233 8.47 1.41 -56.02
C ALA A 233 8.98 0.50 -54.87
N GLU A 234 10.24 0.66 -54.44
CA GLU A 234 10.82 -0.10 -53.33
C GLU A 234 10.18 0.27 -52.01
N GLU A 235 10.00 1.56 -51.73
CA GLU A 235 9.37 2.05 -50.51
C GLU A 235 7.87 1.76 -50.44
N THR A 236 7.19 1.71 -51.62
CA THR A 236 5.77 1.26 -51.66
C THR A 236 5.65 -0.23 -51.35
N ASN A 237 6.56 -1.06 -51.86
CA ASN A 237 6.60 -2.48 -51.52
C ASN A 237 6.91 -2.67 -50.03
N GLU A 238 7.80 -1.87 -49.44
CA GLU A 238 8.09 -1.91 -48.02
C GLU A 238 6.85 -1.51 -47.15
N ALA A 239 6.08 -0.51 -47.62
CA ALA A 239 4.83 -0.13 -46.97
C ALA A 239 3.79 -1.27 -47.00
N MET A 240 3.69 -1.99 -48.13
CA MET A 240 2.82 -3.18 -48.25
C MET A 240 3.29 -4.34 -47.33
N MET A 241 4.60 -4.58 -47.24
CA MET A 241 5.16 -5.56 -46.29
C MET A 241 4.85 -5.19 -44.86
N MET A 242 5.08 -3.93 -44.50
CA MET A 242 4.75 -3.43 -43.15
C MET A 242 3.26 -3.57 -42.81
N LEU A 243 2.37 -3.32 -43.79
CA LEU A 243 0.93 -3.53 -43.62
C LEU A 243 0.61 -4.99 -43.35
N SER A 244 1.18 -5.89 -44.15
CA SER A 244 1.02 -7.36 -44.00
C SER A 244 1.53 -7.85 -42.63
N ASP A 245 2.67 -7.33 -42.15
CA ASP A 245 3.21 -7.67 -40.83
C ASP A 245 2.30 -7.20 -39.73
N ILE A 246 1.76 -5.98 -39.84
CA ILE A 246 0.79 -5.42 -38.87
C ILE A 246 -0.51 -6.25 -38.89
N GLU A 247 -1.04 -6.63 -40.06
CA GLU A 247 -2.22 -7.47 -40.18
C GLU A 247 -1.99 -8.85 -39.53
N GLY A 248 -0.86 -9.48 -39.79
CA GLY A 248 -0.48 -10.75 -39.16
C GLY A 248 -0.39 -10.64 -37.63
N PHE A 249 0.16 -9.55 -37.11
CA PHE A 249 0.19 -9.26 -35.67
C PHE A 249 -1.21 -9.10 -35.09
N LEU A 250 -2.08 -8.33 -35.73
CA LEU A 250 -3.46 -8.09 -35.27
C LEU A 250 -4.34 -9.35 -35.39
N GLU A 251 -4.13 -10.21 -36.41
CA GLU A 251 -4.83 -11.48 -36.53
C GLU A 251 -4.45 -12.47 -35.42
N GLN A 252 -3.18 -12.52 -35.01
CA GLN A 252 -2.74 -13.31 -33.84
C GLN A 252 -3.44 -12.89 -32.58
N MET A 253 -3.72 -11.60 -32.44
CA MET A 253 -4.45 -11.02 -31.29
C MET A 253 -5.97 -11.06 -31.43
N SER A 254 -6.58 -11.88 -32.25
CA SER A 254 -8.01 -11.94 -32.59
C SER A 254 -8.92 -10.97 -31.79
N PRO A 255 -9.64 -10.04 -32.46
CA PRO A 255 -10.42 -8.98 -31.77
C PRO A 255 -11.42 -9.51 -30.76
N SER A 256 -12.03 -10.67 -31.03
CA SER A 256 -13.00 -11.32 -30.14
C SER A 256 -12.37 -11.88 -28.85
N ALA A 257 -11.12 -12.36 -28.91
CA ALA A 257 -10.38 -12.81 -27.73
C ALA A 257 -9.98 -11.65 -26.82
N VAL A 258 -9.54 -10.53 -27.42
CA VAL A 258 -9.22 -9.27 -26.73
C VAL A 258 -10.43 -8.73 -25.97
N GLU A 259 -11.59 -8.63 -26.65
CA GLU A 259 -12.83 -8.14 -26.04
C GLU A 259 -13.32 -9.10 -24.93
N SER A 260 -13.22 -10.40 -25.15
CA SER A 260 -13.59 -11.41 -24.16
C SER A 260 -12.71 -11.35 -22.92
N ARG A 261 -11.38 -11.15 -23.07
CA ARG A 261 -10.44 -10.97 -21.97
C ARG A 261 -10.72 -9.67 -21.20
N ALA A 262 -10.98 -8.56 -21.88
CA ALA A 262 -11.34 -7.30 -21.22
C ALA A 262 -12.64 -7.43 -20.43
N LYS A 263 -13.67 -8.08 -20.98
CA LYS A 263 -14.94 -8.35 -20.30
C LYS A 263 -14.75 -9.28 -19.09
N LEU A 264 -13.88 -10.28 -19.17
CA LEU A 264 -13.56 -11.18 -18.07
C LEU A 264 -12.95 -10.41 -16.89
N ILE A 265 -11.93 -9.58 -17.16
CA ILE A 265 -11.28 -8.74 -16.14
C ILE A 265 -12.29 -7.77 -15.52
N LEU A 266 -13.07 -7.07 -16.33
CA LEU A 266 -14.08 -6.11 -15.84
C LEU A 266 -15.15 -6.81 -14.99
N ARG A 267 -15.64 -7.99 -15.39
CA ARG A 267 -16.58 -8.78 -14.59
C ARG A 267 -15.98 -9.22 -13.26
N GLY A 268 -14.71 -9.64 -13.27
CA GLY A 268 -13.98 -10.00 -12.05
C GLY A 268 -13.92 -8.85 -11.06
N LEU A 269 -13.73 -7.63 -11.54
CA LEU A 269 -13.72 -6.39 -10.74
C LEU A 269 -15.12 -5.84 -10.41
N GLY A 270 -16.19 -6.58 -10.75
CA GLY A 270 -17.56 -6.29 -10.34
C GLY A 270 -18.41 -5.52 -11.34
N PHE A 271 -17.91 -5.19 -12.55
CA PHE A 271 -18.74 -4.61 -13.61
C PHE A 271 -19.74 -5.63 -14.17
N LYS A 272 -20.94 -5.19 -14.49
CA LYS A 272 -22.02 -6.04 -14.97
C LYS A 272 -22.30 -5.80 -16.45
N LEU A 273 -22.86 -6.82 -17.12
CA LEU A 273 -23.22 -6.69 -18.55
C LEU A 273 -24.54 -5.96 -18.77
N LYS A 274 -25.52 -6.09 -17.85
CA LYS A 274 -26.89 -5.62 -18.05
C LYS A 274 -27.42 -4.63 -17.00
N SER A 275 -26.70 -4.42 -15.89
CA SER A 275 -27.17 -3.51 -14.83
C SER A 275 -26.01 -2.61 -14.37
N PRO A 276 -26.25 -1.33 -14.06
CA PRO A 276 -25.20 -0.39 -13.64
C PRO A 276 -24.43 -0.90 -12.40
N PRO A 277 -23.09 -0.71 -12.37
CA PRO A 277 -22.26 -0.16 -13.46
C PRO A 277 -22.01 -1.19 -14.56
N THR A 278 -22.26 -0.78 -15.83
CA THR A 278 -22.10 -1.66 -16.99
C THR A 278 -20.74 -1.46 -17.66
N VAL A 279 -20.28 -2.48 -18.37
CA VAL A 279 -19.03 -2.41 -19.14
C VAL A 279 -19.11 -1.40 -20.31
N THR A 280 -20.33 -1.09 -20.77
CA THR A 280 -20.59 -0.10 -21.85
C THR A 280 -20.90 1.29 -21.34
N GLN A 281 -20.89 1.50 -20.01
CA GLN A 281 -21.14 2.80 -19.42
C GLN A 281 -19.97 3.75 -19.66
N SER A 282 -20.27 5.06 -19.83
CA SER A 282 -19.22 6.07 -19.92
C SER A 282 -18.38 6.15 -18.65
N LEU A 283 -17.07 6.26 -18.82
CA LEU A 283 -16.11 6.42 -17.73
C LEU A 283 -16.38 7.70 -16.90
N SER A 284 -16.91 8.76 -17.54
CA SER A 284 -17.23 10.04 -16.90
C SER A 284 -18.35 9.92 -15.88
N SER A 285 -19.32 9.06 -16.12
CA SER A 285 -20.49 8.83 -15.26
C SER A 285 -20.21 7.98 -14.02
N LEU A 286 -19.00 7.37 -13.92
CA LEU A 286 -18.63 6.53 -12.82
C LEU A 286 -18.18 7.33 -11.58
N SER A 287 -18.46 6.80 -10.38
CA SER A 287 -17.87 7.29 -9.15
C SER A 287 -16.35 7.05 -9.09
N GLY A 288 -15.64 7.77 -8.19
CA GLY A 288 -14.18 7.64 -8.04
C GLY A 288 -13.71 6.20 -7.85
N GLY A 289 -14.34 5.42 -6.99
CA GLY A 289 -13.99 4.02 -6.76
C GLY A 289 -14.18 3.14 -7.99
N TRP A 290 -15.24 3.35 -8.79
CA TRP A 290 -15.45 2.62 -10.03
C TRP A 290 -14.45 3.00 -11.12
N ARG A 291 -14.02 4.27 -11.16
CA ARG A 291 -12.92 4.69 -12.06
C ARG A 291 -11.60 4.02 -11.70
N MET A 292 -11.29 3.89 -10.41
CA MET A 292 -10.09 3.16 -9.96
C MET A 292 -10.15 1.68 -10.32
N ARG A 293 -11.33 1.03 -10.25
CA ARG A 293 -11.51 -0.35 -10.72
C ARG A 293 -11.31 -0.47 -12.24
N ALA A 294 -11.79 0.51 -13.02
CA ALA A 294 -11.56 0.54 -14.46
C ALA A 294 -10.07 0.73 -14.79
N LEU A 295 -9.36 1.58 -14.02
CA LEU A 295 -7.92 1.75 -14.14
C LEU A 295 -7.17 0.46 -13.78
N LEU A 296 -7.55 -0.23 -12.70
CA LEU A 296 -6.97 -1.53 -12.38
C LEU A 296 -7.21 -2.53 -13.51
N ALA A 297 -8.43 -2.53 -14.10
CA ALA A 297 -8.72 -3.39 -15.26
C ALA A 297 -7.79 -3.10 -16.44
N SER A 298 -7.53 -1.82 -16.74
CA SER A 298 -6.63 -1.43 -17.83
C SER A 298 -5.19 -1.85 -17.60
N VAL A 299 -4.72 -1.79 -16.35
CA VAL A 299 -3.37 -2.24 -15.95
C VAL A 299 -3.24 -3.76 -16.05
N LEU A 300 -4.24 -4.52 -15.58
CA LEU A 300 -4.25 -6.00 -15.66
C LEU A 300 -4.44 -6.52 -17.10
N PHE A 301 -5.03 -5.72 -17.96
CA PHE A 301 -5.24 -6.07 -19.37
C PHE A 301 -3.97 -5.97 -20.20
N GLN A 302 -3.09 -5.01 -19.87
CA GLN A 302 -1.84 -4.77 -20.63
C GLN A 302 -0.86 -5.94 -20.48
N PRO A 303 -0.20 -6.37 -21.56
CA PRO A 303 0.90 -7.33 -21.45
C PRO A 303 2.08 -6.67 -20.72
N SER A 304 2.58 -7.31 -19.67
CA SER A 304 3.67 -6.77 -18.84
C SER A 304 4.68 -7.84 -18.47
N ASP A 305 5.96 -7.46 -18.43
CA ASP A 305 7.03 -8.26 -17.84
C ASP A 305 7.15 -8.01 -16.34
N ILE A 306 6.92 -6.73 -15.93
CA ILE A 306 6.86 -6.31 -14.54
C ILE A 306 5.55 -5.55 -14.30
N LEU A 307 4.76 -6.06 -13.37
CA LEU A 307 3.51 -5.47 -12.94
C LEU A 307 3.69 -4.82 -11.56
N LEU A 308 3.49 -3.51 -11.48
CA LEU A 308 3.63 -2.72 -10.26
C LEU A 308 2.25 -2.26 -9.78
N LEU A 309 1.85 -2.69 -8.58
CA LEU A 309 0.53 -2.38 -8.01
C LEU A 309 0.69 -1.63 -6.68
N ASP A 310 0.25 -0.37 -6.63
CA ASP A 310 0.23 0.43 -5.40
C ASP A 310 -1.19 0.45 -4.83
N GLU A 311 -1.40 -0.27 -3.73
CA GLU A 311 -2.68 -0.44 -3.03
C GLU A 311 -3.83 -0.90 -3.95
N PRO A 312 -3.70 -2.02 -4.70
CA PRO A 312 -4.74 -2.48 -5.62
C PRO A 312 -6.03 -2.93 -4.91
N THR A 313 -5.95 -3.22 -3.63
CA THR A 313 -7.07 -3.67 -2.79
C THR A 313 -8.02 -2.55 -2.40
N ASN A 314 -7.57 -1.30 -2.47
CA ASN A 314 -8.41 -0.16 -2.20
C ASN A 314 -9.59 -0.10 -3.17
N PHE A 315 -10.77 0.23 -2.66
CA PHE A 315 -12.03 0.32 -3.41
C PHE A 315 -12.58 -1.01 -3.96
N LEU A 316 -11.95 -2.17 -3.67
CA LEU A 316 -12.46 -3.48 -4.01
C LEU A 316 -13.38 -3.99 -2.89
N ASP A 317 -14.46 -4.65 -3.28
CA ASP A 317 -15.24 -5.47 -2.38
C ASP A 317 -14.65 -6.89 -2.30
N LEU A 318 -15.01 -7.63 -1.29
CA LEU A 318 -14.42 -8.95 -1.06
C LEU A 318 -14.51 -9.90 -2.27
N PRO A 319 -15.61 -9.96 -3.05
CA PRO A 319 -15.62 -10.77 -4.27
C PRO A 319 -14.58 -10.33 -5.31
N SER A 320 -14.42 -9.02 -5.54
CA SER A 320 -13.44 -8.52 -6.49
C SER A 320 -12.01 -8.75 -6.00
N LEU A 321 -11.79 -8.65 -4.68
CA LEU A 321 -10.51 -8.94 -4.04
C LEU A 321 -10.12 -10.42 -4.22
N LEU A 322 -11.01 -11.36 -3.90
CA LEU A 322 -10.78 -12.80 -4.09
C LEU A 322 -10.57 -13.17 -5.56
N TRP A 323 -11.25 -12.47 -6.47
CA TRP A 323 -10.99 -12.63 -7.89
C TRP A 323 -9.59 -12.13 -8.27
N LEU A 324 -9.16 -10.98 -7.75
CA LEU A 324 -7.84 -10.43 -8.01
C LEU A 324 -6.74 -11.37 -7.49
N GLU A 325 -6.89 -11.93 -6.28
CA GLU A 325 -6.01 -12.97 -5.74
C GLU A 325 -5.86 -14.13 -6.74
N THR A 326 -6.99 -14.69 -7.18
CA THR A 326 -7.00 -15.83 -8.11
C THR A 326 -6.38 -15.47 -9.47
N TYR A 327 -6.66 -14.28 -9.97
CA TYR A 327 -6.13 -13.79 -11.26
C TYR A 327 -4.62 -13.62 -11.21
N LEU A 328 -4.10 -13.01 -10.14
CA LEU A 328 -2.64 -12.83 -9.98
C LEU A 328 -1.91 -14.16 -9.83
N GLN A 329 -2.49 -15.13 -9.12
CA GLN A 329 -1.87 -16.44 -8.89
C GLN A 329 -1.92 -17.37 -10.11
N ASN A 330 -2.99 -17.34 -10.91
CA ASN A 330 -3.25 -18.38 -11.90
C ASN A 330 -3.33 -17.88 -13.35
N ASP A 331 -3.78 -16.64 -13.58
CA ASP A 331 -4.13 -16.15 -14.92
C ASP A 331 -3.06 -15.23 -15.54
N LEU A 332 -2.04 -14.83 -14.77
CA LEU A 332 -0.92 -14.08 -15.30
C LEU A 332 0.08 -14.99 -16.03
N PRO A 333 0.81 -14.47 -17.04
CA PRO A 333 1.92 -15.20 -17.64
C PRO A 333 2.95 -15.65 -16.60
N ALA A 334 3.41 -16.90 -16.66
CA ALA A 334 4.31 -17.50 -15.66
C ALA A 334 5.64 -16.74 -15.47
N ASN A 335 6.05 -15.91 -16.42
CA ASN A 335 7.30 -15.14 -16.35
C ASN A 335 7.09 -13.70 -15.86
N THR A 336 5.86 -13.30 -15.51
CA THR A 336 5.58 -11.93 -15.06
C THR A 336 6.05 -11.73 -13.63
N ILE A 337 6.83 -10.68 -13.39
CA ILE A 337 7.21 -10.24 -12.04
C ILE A 337 6.09 -9.36 -11.50
N VAL A 338 5.55 -9.69 -10.34
CA VAL A 338 4.55 -8.85 -9.67
C VAL A 338 5.18 -8.22 -8.45
N LEU A 339 5.18 -6.89 -8.37
CA LEU A 339 5.60 -6.14 -7.18
C LEU A 339 4.43 -5.27 -6.70
N PHE A 340 3.93 -5.56 -5.53
CA PHE A 340 2.76 -4.86 -5.01
C PHE A 340 2.95 -4.34 -3.58
N VAL A 341 2.23 -3.28 -3.28
CA VAL A 341 2.05 -2.73 -1.92
C VAL A 341 0.59 -2.93 -1.56
N SER A 342 0.32 -3.51 -0.41
CA SER A 342 -1.05 -3.60 0.12
C SER A 342 -1.05 -3.53 1.64
N HIS A 343 -2.11 -2.96 2.20
CA HIS A 343 -2.39 -2.96 3.63
C HIS A 343 -3.29 -4.14 4.05
N ASP A 344 -3.88 -4.86 3.08
CA ASP A 344 -4.63 -6.09 3.35
C ASP A 344 -3.67 -7.27 3.59
N ARG A 345 -3.58 -7.73 4.84
CA ARG A 345 -2.69 -8.81 5.24
C ARG A 345 -3.06 -10.14 4.60
N ALA A 346 -4.36 -10.46 4.55
CA ALA A 346 -4.81 -11.73 3.98
C ALA A 346 -4.54 -11.80 2.48
N PHE A 347 -4.71 -10.68 1.77
CA PHE A 347 -4.31 -10.56 0.36
C PHE A 347 -2.80 -10.73 0.18
N THR A 348 -2.01 -10.06 1.04
CA THR A 348 -0.55 -10.13 0.97
C THR A 348 -0.05 -11.55 1.21
N ASP A 349 -0.56 -12.24 2.22
CA ASP A 349 -0.19 -13.62 2.53
C ASP A 349 -0.61 -14.62 1.45
N SER A 350 -1.73 -14.36 0.79
CA SER A 350 -2.24 -15.21 -0.30
C SER A 350 -1.43 -15.08 -1.58
N VAL A 351 -1.01 -13.86 -1.95
CA VAL A 351 -0.39 -13.56 -3.25
C VAL A 351 1.12 -13.55 -3.21
N ALA A 352 1.74 -13.09 -2.09
CA ALA A 352 3.18 -12.94 -2.00
C ALA A 352 3.91 -14.28 -1.83
N GLU A 353 4.92 -14.52 -2.65
CA GLU A 353 5.89 -15.59 -2.50
C GLU A 353 7.13 -15.12 -1.75
N GLU A 354 7.46 -13.84 -1.89
CA GLU A 354 8.57 -13.20 -1.20
C GLU A 354 8.19 -11.80 -0.72
N VAL A 355 8.80 -11.40 0.40
CA VAL A 355 8.59 -10.09 1.00
C VAL A 355 9.85 -9.23 0.86
N LEU A 356 9.68 -8.02 0.33
CA LEU A 356 10.69 -6.97 0.28
C LEU A 356 10.40 -5.96 1.39
N VAL A 357 11.29 -5.85 2.35
CA VAL A 357 11.13 -4.96 3.50
C VAL A 357 11.95 -3.70 3.30
N LEU A 358 11.28 -2.55 3.20
CA LEU A 358 11.91 -1.25 3.12
C LEU A 358 12.06 -0.65 4.51
N ARG A 359 13.30 -0.67 5.05
CA ARG A 359 13.60 -0.23 6.40
C ARG A 359 15.00 0.37 6.48
N ASP A 360 15.20 1.41 7.29
CA ASP A 360 16.50 2.04 7.56
C ASP A 360 17.31 2.34 6.29
N LEU A 361 16.66 2.87 5.25
CA LEU A 361 17.22 3.15 3.93
C LEU A 361 17.73 1.90 3.17
N LYS A 362 17.38 0.69 3.64
CA LYS A 362 17.79 -0.59 3.03
C LYS A 362 16.58 -1.35 2.55
N LEU A 363 16.81 -2.22 1.59
CA LEU A 363 15.84 -3.17 1.06
C LEU A 363 16.28 -4.59 1.46
N GLU A 364 15.52 -5.22 2.35
CA GLU A 364 15.76 -6.59 2.78
C GLU A 364 14.80 -7.54 2.06
N ARG A 365 15.31 -8.66 1.54
CA ARG A 365 14.50 -9.68 0.88
C ARG A 365 14.31 -10.86 1.83
N PHE A 366 13.07 -11.30 2.00
CA PHE A 366 12.69 -12.44 2.79
C PHE A 366 11.91 -13.45 1.92
N PRO A 367 12.36 -14.71 1.79
CA PRO A 367 11.62 -15.74 1.11
C PRO A 367 10.48 -16.24 2.00
N GLY A 368 9.25 -16.14 1.51
CA GLY A 368 8.04 -16.49 2.23
C GLY A 368 7.02 -15.34 2.27
N ASN A 369 5.87 -15.60 2.89
CA ASN A 369 4.78 -14.65 3.03
C ASN A 369 5.01 -13.68 4.22
N LEU A 370 4.10 -12.71 4.39
CA LEU A 370 4.20 -11.68 5.42
C LEU A 370 4.12 -12.27 6.84
N THR A 371 3.23 -13.23 7.05
CA THR A 371 3.07 -13.91 8.35
C THR A 371 4.35 -14.62 8.75
N ALA A 372 4.97 -15.42 7.87
CA ALA A 372 6.24 -16.09 8.13
C ALA A 372 7.40 -15.11 8.41
N TYR A 373 7.40 -13.95 7.73
CA TYR A 373 8.37 -12.89 8.01
C TYR A 373 8.20 -12.33 9.44
N GLU A 374 6.98 -12.02 9.85
CA GLU A 374 6.68 -11.48 11.17
C GLU A 374 7.02 -12.48 12.29
N GLU A 375 6.67 -13.75 12.12
CA GLU A 375 7.03 -14.84 13.03
C GLU A 375 8.54 -14.97 13.19
N THR A 376 9.27 -15.13 12.08
CA THR A 376 10.74 -15.23 12.10
C THR A 376 11.38 -14.01 12.76
N ARG A 377 10.83 -12.81 12.51
CA ARG A 377 11.33 -11.57 13.11
C ARG A 377 11.07 -11.55 14.62
N SER A 378 9.88 -11.94 15.06
CA SER A 378 9.51 -11.97 16.47
C SER A 378 10.34 -12.99 17.24
N GLU A 379 10.53 -14.19 16.70
CA GLU A 379 11.41 -15.23 17.27
C GLU A 379 12.84 -14.74 17.41
N ARG A 380 13.39 -14.14 16.35
CA ARG A 380 14.74 -13.59 16.37
C ARG A 380 14.89 -12.49 17.41
N GLN A 381 13.88 -11.62 17.56
CA GLN A 381 13.87 -10.57 18.55
C GLN A 381 13.82 -11.16 19.97
N ARG A 382 12.91 -12.10 20.25
CA ARG A 382 12.82 -12.81 21.54
C ARG A 382 14.14 -13.50 21.89
N TYR A 383 14.77 -14.17 20.92
CA TYR A 383 16.07 -14.83 21.11
C TYR A 383 17.18 -13.82 21.49
N LEU A 384 17.30 -12.72 20.74
CA LEU A 384 18.30 -11.69 20.99
C LEU A 384 18.07 -10.98 22.33
N THR A 385 16.82 -10.70 22.69
CA THR A 385 16.46 -10.10 23.98
C THR A 385 16.82 -11.04 25.14
N LYS A 386 16.45 -12.33 25.09
CA LYS A 386 16.84 -13.33 26.09
C LYS A 386 18.35 -13.44 26.23
N MET A 387 19.10 -13.40 25.12
CA MET A 387 20.55 -13.40 25.15
C MET A 387 21.13 -12.13 25.81
N ALA A 388 20.59 -10.95 25.48
CA ALA A 388 21.02 -9.67 26.08
C ALA A 388 20.73 -9.63 27.58
N GLU A 389 19.54 -10.09 28.00
CA GLU A 389 19.19 -10.20 29.42
C GLU A 389 20.07 -11.19 30.17
N ALA A 390 20.32 -12.37 29.62
CA ALA A 390 21.23 -13.34 30.23
C ALA A 390 22.64 -12.77 30.38
N GLN A 391 23.12 -12.02 29.39
CA GLN A 391 24.40 -11.35 29.43
C GLN A 391 24.44 -10.23 30.48
N SER A 392 23.37 -9.41 30.56
CA SER A 392 23.27 -8.35 31.55
C SER A 392 23.18 -8.90 32.98
N LYS A 393 22.36 -9.94 33.23
CA LYS A 393 22.28 -10.65 34.51
C LYS A 393 23.65 -11.24 34.93
N GLN A 394 24.38 -11.84 34.01
CA GLN A 394 25.71 -12.37 34.28
C GLN A 394 26.70 -11.25 34.61
N ARG A 395 26.65 -10.11 33.92
CA ARG A 395 27.46 -8.92 34.24
C ARG A 395 27.14 -8.36 35.63
N ALA A 396 25.87 -8.20 35.94
CA ALA A 396 25.41 -7.71 37.24
C ALA A 396 25.89 -8.63 38.40
N HIS A 397 25.72 -9.95 38.27
CA HIS A 397 26.15 -10.91 39.27
C HIS A 397 27.67 -10.84 39.54
N ILE A 398 28.48 -10.70 38.47
CA ILE A 398 29.95 -10.57 38.63
C ILE A 398 30.30 -9.24 39.33
N GLN A 399 29.62 -8.13 38.96
CA GLN A 399 29.81 -6.82 39.57
C GLN A 399 29.43 -6.83 41.06
N ASP A 400 28.29 -7.44 41.40
CA ASP A 400 27.86 -7.60 42.81
C ASP A 400 28.84 -8.41 43.63
N THR A 401 29.37 -9.49 43.05
CA THR A 401 30.40 -10.32 43.67
C THR A 401 31.70 -9.53 43.93
N ILE A 402 32.11 -8.70 42.98
CA ILE A 402 33.28 -7.82 43.13
C ILE A 402 33.00 -6.74 44.19
N ALA A 403 31.82 -6.10 44.15
CA ALA A 403 31.42 -5.09 45.13
C ALA A 403 31.35 -5.68 46.56
N GLY A 404 30.81 -6.90 46.71
CA GLY A 404 30.76 -7.62 47.97
C GLY A 404 32.16 -7.91 48.52
N ASN A 405 33.06 -8.39 47.68
CA ASN A 405 34.45 -8.65 48.04
C ASN A 405 35.21 -7.37 48.44
N VAL A 406 34.97 -6.25 47.76
CA VAL A 406 35.57 -4.96 48.10
C VAL A 406 35.03 -4.45 49.43
N ARG A 407 33.73 -4.57 49.71
CA ARG A 407 33.14 -4.20 51.02
C ARG A 407 33.70 -5.01 52.19
N GLN A 408 33.81 -6.36 52.01
CA GLN A 408 34.39 -7.23 53.00
C GLN A 408 35.88 -6.97 53.21
N ALA A 409 36.65 -6.70 52.17
CA ALA A 409 38.05 -6.37 52.25
C ALA A 409 38.30 -5.06 53.00
N LYS A 410 37.44 -4.05 52.78
CA LYS A 410 37.50 -2.75 53.51
C LYS A 410 37.12 -2.88 55.00
N SER A 411 36.20 -3.79 55.34
CA SER A 411 35.80 -4.01 56.76
C SER A 411 36.79 -4.88 57.55
N SER A 412 37.50 -5.81 56.88
CA SER A 412 38.44 -6.75 57.53
C SER A 412 39.91 -6.37 57.37
N GLY A 413 40.24 -5.29 56.64
CA GLY A 413 41.65 -4.88 56.41
C GLY A 413 42.46 -5.88 55.58
N ASP A 414 41.81 -6.77 54.79
CA ASP A 414 42.45 -7.87 54.07
C ASP A 414 42.87 -7.46 52.66
N ASP A 415 44.15 -7.09 52.50
CA ASP A 415 44.73 -6.68 51.23
C ASP A 415 44.71 -7.80 50.16
N LYS A 416 44.66 -9.09 50.56
CA LYS A 416 44.56 -10.18 49.58
C LYS A 416 43.20 -10.18 48.87
N LYS A 417 42.13 -9.89 49.62
CA LYS A 417 40.78 -9.79 49.01
C LYS A 417 40.67 -8.58 48.10
N LEU A 418 41.30 -7.45 48.40
CA LEU A 418 41.39 -6.28 47.54
C LEU A 418 42.11 -6.59 46.22
N ARG A 419 43.24 -7.28 46.28
CA ARG A 419 43.97 -7.72 45.06
C ARG A 419 43.18 -8.75 44.25
N GLN A 420 42.43 -9.64 44.89
CA GLN A 420 41.52 -10.56 44.18
C GLN A 420 40.36 -9.82 43.51
N ALA A 421 39.76 -8.84 44.18
CA ALA A 421 38.71 -8.00 43.60
C ALA A 421 39.23 -7.20 42.40
N ALA A 422 40.42 -6.57 42.54
CA ALA A 422 41.08 -5.86 41.45
C ALA A 422 41.42 -6.78 40.26
N SER A 423 41.91 -8.00 40.53
CA SER A 423 42.15 -8.99 39.49
C SER A 423 40.87 -9.46 38.79
N ARG A 424 39.78 -9.64 39.55
CA ARG A 424 38.45 -9.96 38.98
C ARG A 424 37.89 -8.80 38.21
N GLN A 425 38.04 -7.56 38.68
CA GLN A 425 37.66 -6.36 37.96
C GLN A 425 38.42 -6.29 36.62
N LYS A 426 39.75 -6.46 36.64
CA LYS A 426 40.55 -6.48 35.41
C LYS A 426 40.14 -7.59 34.47
N LYS A 427 39.82 -8.79 34.96
CA LYS A 427 39.29 -9.90 34.16
C LYS A 427 37.90 -9.60 33.63
N LEU A 428 37.07 -8.86 34.35
CA LEU A 428 35.77 -8.39 33.88
C LEU A 428 35.96 -7.38 32.76
N ASP A 429 36.85 -6.39 32.96
CA ASP A 429 37.16 -5.37 31.94
C ASP A 429 37.81 -6.01 30.70
N ASP A 430 38.71 -7.00 30.88
CA ASP A 430 39.23 -7.79 29.77
C ASP A 430 38.17 -8.66 29.09
N ARG A 431 37.20 -9.21 29.83
CA ARG A 431 36.07 -9.99 29.29
C ARG A 431 34.97 -9.10 28.71
N MET A 432 34.73 -7.89 29.24
CA MET A 432 33.87 -6.91 28.66
C MET A 432 34.32 -6.41 27.27
N GLY A 433 35.65 -6.60 26.95
CA GLY A 433 36.17 -6.44 25.62
C GLY A 433 35.78 -7.55 24.64
N TYR A 434 35.14 -8.62 25.11
CA TYR A 434 34.59 -9.67 24.25
C TYR A 434 33.07 -9.50 24.12
N GLU A 435 32.62 -9.21 22.92
CA GLU A 435 31.21 -9.28 22.60
C GLU A 435 30.82 -10.63 22.02
N VAL A 436 29.62 -11.07 22.30
CA VAL A 436 29.07 -12.31 21.76
C VAL A 436 28.33 -11.99 20.51
N GLY A 437 28.69 -12.56 19.37
CA GLY A 437 27.96 -12.40 18.10
C GLY A 437 26.66 -13.20 18.14
N SER A 438 25.76 -12.88 17.18
CA SER A 438 24.44 -13.51 17.02
C SER A 438 24.47 -15.06 16.92
N ARG A 439 25.63 -15.67 16.62
CA ARG A 439 25.84 -17.12 16.56
C ARG A 439 26.54 -17.68 17.81
N GLY A 440 26.57 -16.92 18.93
CA GLY A 440 27.19 -17.35 20.18
C GLY A 440 28.73 -17.34 20.20
N GLY A 441 29.38 -16.93 19.11
CA GLY A 441 30.83 -16.79 19.04
C GLY A 441 31.32 -15.55 19.80
N LYS A 442 32.34 -15.68 20.66
CA LYS A 442 32.95 -14.56 21.37
C LYS A 442 34.03 -13.90 20.51
N PHE A 443 33.97 -12.58 20.39
CA PHE A 443 35.00 -11.80 19.70
C PHE A 443 35.44 -10.60 20.54
N LYS A 444 36.72 -10.22 20.40
CA LYS A 444 37.30 -9.11 21.14
C LYS A 444 37.16 -7.82 20.30
N LEU A 445 36.60 -6.78 20.89
CA LEU A 445 36.67 -5.43 20.33
C LEU A 445 38.08 -4.88 20.58
N ASN A 446 38.97 -5.00 19.58
CA ASN A 446 40.26 -4.36 19.64
C ASN A 446 40.11 -2.86 19.40
N ARG A 447 40.10 -2.07 20.48
CA ARG A 447 40.07 -0.60 20.40
C ARG A 447 41.41 0.07 20.05
N ASP A 448 42.54 -0.69 20.08
CA ASP A 448 43.88 -0.08 20.18
C ASP A 448 44.85 -0.43 19.05
N LEU A 449 44.42 -0.89 17.88
CA LEU A 449 45.31 -1.08 16.73
C LEU A 449 45.05 -0.04 15.64
N PRO A 450 45.88 1.02 15.50
CA PRO A 450 45.79 1.94 14.41
C PRO A 450 46.11 1.22 13.11
N GLY A 451 45.19 1.18 12.15
CA GLY A 451 45.41 0.65 10.82
C GLY A 451 44.58 -0.56 10.39
N TYR A 452 43.85 -1.20 11.27
CA TYR A 452 42.87 -2.25 10.92
C TYR A 452 41.46 -1.66 10.92
N HIS A 453 40.92 -1.40 9.76
CA HIS A 453 39.47 -1.24 9.57
C HIS A 453 38.79 -2.60 9.74
N LEU A 454 38.67 -3.04 10.97
CA LEU A 454 37.80 -4.16 11.31
C LEU A 454 36.36 -3.73 11.02
N THR A 455 35.69 -4.46 10.14
CA THR A 455 34.24 -4.45 10.05
C THR A 455 33.66 -4.44 11.46
N SER A 456 33.07 -3.34 11.87
CA SER A 456 32.44 -3.18 13.20
C SER A 456 31.34 -4.21 13.31
N ARG A 457 31.62 -5.32 13.99
CA ARG A 457 30.57 -6.28 14.37
C ARG A 457 29.79 -5.62 15.49
N ALA A 458 28.52 -5.30 15.21
CA ALA A 458 27.64 -4.78 16.22
C ALA A 458 27.48 -5.80 17.36
N GLY A 459 27.54 -5.35 18.60
CA GLY A 459 27.20 -6.16 19.78
C GLY A 459 25.75 -6.61 19.72
N ILE A 460 25.38 -7.58 20.57
CA ILE A 460 24.01 -8.11 20.65
C ILE A 460 22.98 -6.99 20.81
N GLU A 461 23.28 -5.98 21.64
CA GLU A 461 22.41 -4.81 21.86
C GLU A 461 22.20 -3.98 20.58
N GLY A 462 23.19 -3.92 19.69
CA GLY A 462 23.09 -3.25 18.41
C GLY A 462 22.45 -4.11 17.31
N MET A 463 22.29 -5.42 17.55
CA MET A 463 21.64 -6.36 16.65
C MET A 463 20.17 -6.59 16.98
N ILE A 464 19.73 -6.27 18.20
CA ILE A 464 18.31 -6.26 18.54
C ILE A 464 17.69 -5.23 17.64
N PRO A 465 16.76 -5.63 16.73
CA PRO A 465 16.03 -4.66 15.96
C PRO A 465 15.43 -3.69 16.97
N LYS A 466 15.88 -2.44 16.94
CA LYS A 466 15.21 -1.43 17.77
C LYS A 466 13.77 -1.53 17.35
N ASP A 467 12.89 -1.85 18.29
CA ASP A 467 11.49 -1.60 18.07
C ASP A 467 11.44 -0.12 17.78
N GLU A 468 11.37 0.18 16.50
CA GLU A 468 10.95 1.49 16.10
C GLU A 468 9.67 1.67 16.88
N ALA A 469 9.57 2.72 17.72
CA ALA A 469 8.45 2.93 18.59
C ALA A 469 7.18 2.77 17.76
N GLY A 470 6.56 1.59 17.86
CA GLY A 470 5.32 1.28 17.15
C GLY A 470 4.32 2.36 17.48
N VAL A 471 3.34 2.54 16.66
CA VAL A 471 2.26 3.45 17.00
C VAL A 471 1.71 2.98 18.33
N LYS A 472 2.07 3.65 19.42
CA LYS A 472 1.49 3.36 20.73
C LYS A 472 0.10 3.97 20.72
N MET A 473 -0.91 3.12 20.62
CA MET A 473 -2.29 3.51 20.81
C MET A 473 -2.80 2.84 22.07
N MET A 474 -3.45 3.58 22.94
CA MET A 474 -4.08 3.08 24.15
C MET A 474 -5.51 3.58 24.15
N LEU A 475 -6.44 2.68 23.88
CA LEU A 475 -7.87 3.01 24.00
C LEU A 475 -8.35 2.85 25.45
N PRO A 476 -9.35 3.63 25.88
CA PRO A 476 -9.96 3.42 27.19
C PRO A 476 -10.55 2.00 27.25
N ARG A 477 -10.26 1.28 28.33
CA ARG A 477 -10.69 -0.12 28.47
C ARG A 477 -12.17 -0.26 28.84
N GLU A 478 -12.71 0.69 29.58
CA GLU A 478 -14.07 0.61 30.14
C GLU A 478 -14.95 1.76 29.66
N PRO A 479 -16.26 1.53 29.44
CA PRO A 479 -17.22 2.62 29.27
C PRO A 479 -17.21 3.56 30.47
N GLY A 480 -17.44 4.85 30.23
CA GLY A 480 -17.28 5.87 31.28
C GLY A 480 -18.33 5.87 32.40
N GLU A 481 -19.42 5.13 32.25
CA GLU A 481 -20.49 5.02 33.25
C GLU A 481 -21.02 3.59 33.30
N GLU A 482 -21.26 3.05 34.51
CA GLU A 482 -21.92 1.74 34.65
C GLU A 482 -23.41 1.84 34.39
N LEU A 483 -23.92 0.88 33.62
CA LEU A 483 -25.35 0.78 33.35
C LEU A 483 -26.07 0.17 34.55
N ARG A 484 -26.97 0.92 35.15
CA ARG A 484 -27.73 0.48 36.33
C ARG A 484 -28.71 -0.68 36.06
N PHE A 485 -29.14 -0.89 34.81
CA PHE A 485 -30.08 -1.90 34.45
C PHE A 485 -29.45 -2.90 33.48
N PRO A 486 -29.54 -4.21 33.75
CA PRO A 486 -29.14 -5.24 32.79
C PRO A 486 -30.13 -5.27 31.62
N GLY A 487 -29.60 -5.27 30.39
CA GLY A 487 -30.42 -5.37 29.19
C GLY A 487 -29.59 -5.13 27.93
N PRO A 488 -30.19 -5.35 26.75
CA PRO A 488 -29.51 -5.07 25.50
C PRO A 488 -29.30 -3.56 25.34
N LEU A 489 -28.13 -3.19 24.77
CA LEU A 489 -27.80 -1.80 24.48
C LEU A 489 -28.58 -1.26 23.29
N ILE A 490 -28.73 -2.10 22.26
CA ILE A 490 -29.53 -1.83 21.05
C ILE A 490 -30.30 -3.12 20.71
N SER A 491 -31.62 -3.00 20.48
CA SER A 491 -32.45 -4.10 19.97
C SER A 491 -33.17 -3.66 18.71
N VAL A 492 -32.98 -4.38 17.64
CA VAL A 492 -33.63 -4.18 16.34
C VAL A 492 -34.54 -5.34 16.09
N GLU A 493 -35.85 -5.10 15.88
CA GLU A 493 -36.87 -6.09 15.70
C GLU A 493 -37.58 -5.87 14.37
N GLY A 494 -37.54 -6.83 13.45
CA GLY A 494 -38.27 -6.86 12.18
C GLY A 494 -38.04 -5.63 11.29
N LEU A 495 -36.85 -5.03 11.32
CA LEU A 495 -36.59 -3.73 10.68
C LEU A 495 -36.69 -3.82 9.15
N ARG A 496 -37.57 -3.00 8.57
CA ARG A 496 -37.67 -2.77 7.12
C ARG A 496 -37.42 -1.31 6.81
N PHE A 497 -36.46 -1.05 5.91
CA PHE A 497 -36.03 0.29 5.57
C PHE A 497 -36.01 0.49 4.05
N VAL A 498 -36.57 1.64 3.59
CA VAL A 498 -36.66 1.99 2.18
C VAL A 498 -36.11 3.39 1.91
N TYR A 499 -35.45 3.54 0.75
CA TYR A 499 -35.09 4.84 0.18
C TYR A 499 -36.14 5.26 -0.84
N ARG A 500 -36.54 6.54 -0.80
CA ARG A 500 -37.38 7.16 -1.81
C ARG A 500 -36.53 8.02 -2.72
N GLN A 501 -36.33 7.58 -3.95
CA GLN A 501 -35.69 8.39 -4.98
C GLN A 501 -36.77 9.11 -5.80
N ARG A 502 -36.70 10.44 -5.85
CA ARG A 502 -37.50 11.25 -6.77
C ARG A 502 -36.74 11.30 -8.12
N GLY A 503 -37.18 10.52 -9.11
CA GLY A 503 -36.80 10.68 -10.50
C GLY A 503 -37.80 11.61 -11.20
N ALA A 504 -37.53 12.02 -12.42
CA ALA A 504 -38.38 12.88 -13.22
C ALA A 504 -39.81 12.27 -13.40
N GLY A 505 -40.72 12.57 -12.48
CA GLY A 505 -42.14 12.15 -12.51
C GLY A 505 -42.49 10.82 -11.85
N THR A 506 -41.55 9.99 -11.41
CA THR A 506 -41.81 8.72 -10.73
C THR A 506 -41.04 8.62 -9.40
N VAL A 507 -41.74 8.21 -8.34
CA VAL A 507 -41.11 7.89 -7.05
C VAL A 507 -40.76 6.42 -7.07
N THR A 508 -39.46 6.11 -7.23
CA THR A 508 -38.98 4.73 -7.08
C THR A 508 -38.64 4.47 -5.61
N VAL A 509 -39.24 3.41 -5.07
CA VAL A 509 -38.96 2.94 -3.70
C VAL A 509 -37.99 1.76 -3.79
N LYS A 510 -36.79 1.94 -3.23
CA LYS A 510 -35.79 0.87 -3.17
C LYS A 510 -35.72 0.36 -1.73
N GLU A 511 -36.08 -0.90 -1.51
CA GLU A 511 -35.95 -1.57 -0.23
C GLU A 511 -34.46 -1.86 0.02
N ALA A 512 -33.93 -1.36 1.14
CA ALA A 512 -32.54 -1.53 1.52
C ALA A 512 -32.36 -2.59 2.63
N LEU A 513 -33.34 -2.69 3.54
CA LEU A 513 -33.37 -3.70 4.60
C LEU A 513 -34.75 -4.34 4.67
N SER A 514 -34.81 -5.66 4.89
CA SER A 514 -36.03 -6.47 4.85
C SER A 514 -36.07 -7.46 6.01
N GLY A 515 -36.74 -7.07 7.13
CA GLY A 515 -36.94 -7.93 8.28
C GLY A 515 -35.64 -8.29 9.00
N VAL A 516 -34.91 -7.25 9.43
CA VAL A 516 -33.64 -7.42 10.15
C VAL A 516 -33.91 -7.48 11.66
N ASP A 517 -33.39 -8.52 12.28
CA ASP A 517 -33.37 -8.72 13.74
C ASP A 517 -31.91 -8.72 14.20
N LEU A 518 -31.57 -7.87 15.19
CA LEU A 518 -30.22 -7.76 15.76
C LEU A 518 -30.29 -7.27 17.20
N VAL A 519 -29.57 -7.93 18.08
CA VAL A 519 -29.44 -7.52 19.47
C VAL A 519 -27.97 -7.29 19.82
N VAL A 520 -27.67 -6.12 20.37
CA VAL A 520 -26.33 -5.76 20.82
C VAL A 520 -26.32 -5.75 22.34
N HIS A 521 -25.62 -6.70 22.94
CA HIS A 521 -25.43 -6.82 24.38
C HIS A 521 -24.19 -6.06 24.86
N PRO A 522 -24.08 -5.70 26.14
CA PRO A 522 -22.83 -5.21 26.72
C PRO A 522 -21.69 -6.21 26.46
N LYS A 523 -20.49 -5.70 26.18
CA LYS A 523 -19.28 -6.49 25.86
C LYS A 523 -19.32 -7.31 24.58
N SER A 524 -20.43 -7.38 23.84
CA SER A 524 -20.51 -8.16 22.61
C SER A 524 -19.63 -7.55 21.50
N LYS A 525 -19.00 -8.42 20.71
CA LYS A 525 -18.23 -8.05 19.51
C LYS A 525 -19.00 -8.58 18.29
N LEU A 526 -19.42 -7.69 17.41
CA LEU A 526 -20.23 -8.03 16.25
C LEU A 526 -19.53 -7.60 14.96
N GLY A 527 -19.39 -8.54 14.02
CA GLY A 527 -18.90 -8.29 12.68
C GLY A 527 -20.06 -8.23 11.68
N ILE A 528 -20.11 -7.23 10.81
CA ILE A 528 -21.07 -7.11 9.73
C ILE A 528 -20.33 -7.13 8.41
N VAL A 529 -20.53 -8.19 7.63
CA VAL A 529 -19.93 -8.36 6.30
C VAL A 529 -21.01 -8.43 5.22
N GLY A 530 -20.64 -8.31 3.97
CA GLY A 530 -21.59 -8.40 2.85
C GLY A 530 -21.11 -7.63 1.62
N LEU A 531 -21.80 -7.85 0.51
CA LEU A 531 -21.49 -7.21 -0.77
C LEU A 531 -21.75 -5.69 -0.74
N ASN A 532 -21.07 -4.95 -1.63
CA ASN A 532 -21.36 -3.53 -1.81
C ASN A 532 -22.80 -3.32 -2.28
N GLY A 533 -23.51 -2.39 -1.62
CA GLY A 533 -24.93 -2.13 -1.87
C GLY A 533 -25.89 -3.15 -1.22
N ALA A 534 -25.43 -4.09 -0.41
CA ALA A 534 -26.27 -5.05 0.29
C ALA A 534 -27.11 -4.42 1.44
N GLY A 535 -26.73 -3.22 1.90
CA GLY A 535 -27.44 -2.52 2.98
C GLY A 535 -26.63 -2.34 4.27
N LYS A 536 -25.31 -2.65 4.30
CA LYS A 536 -24.45 -2.52 5.48
C LYS A 536 -24.50 -1.13 6.10
N SER A 537 -24.13 -0.09 5.35
CA SER A 537 -24.11 1.30 5.84
C SER A 537 -25.52 1.80 6.18
N THR A 538 -26.58 1.26 5.56
CA THR A 538 -27.97 1.55 5.94
C THR A 538 -28.29 0.96 7.31
N LEU A 539 -27.88 -0.28 7.58
CA LEU A 539 -28.06 -0.92 8.87
C LEU A 539 -27.31 -0.14 9.96
N VAL A 540 -26.05 0.23 9.70
CA VAL A 540 -25.23 1.06 10.62
C VAL A 540 -25.93 2.38 10.95
N ARG A 541 -26.44 3.11 9.94
CA ARG A 541 -27.19 4.36 10.17
C ARG A 541 -28.45 4.15 11.01
N CYS A 542 -29.12 3.01 10.85
CA CYS A 542 -30.27 2.66 11.70
C CYS A 542 -29.83 2.40 13.14
N LEU A 543 -28.68 1.70 13.36
CA LEU A 543 -28.14 1.46 14.70
C LEU A 543 -27.74 2.73 15.43
N VAL A 544 -27.33 3.78 14.71
CA VAL A 544 -26.87 5.05 15.28
C VAL A 544 -27.97 6.12 15.32
N ASN A 545 -29.17 5.81 14.90
CA ASN A 545 -30.31 6.73 14.80
C ASN A 545 -30.09 7.93 13.84
N GLN A 546 -29.27 7.74 12.80
CA GLN A 546 -28.92 8.77 11.81
C GLN A 546 -29.59 8.50 10.44
N PHE A 547 -30.80 7.94 10.40
CA PHE A 547 -31.48 7.55 9.18
C PHE A 547 -32.23 8.70 8.48
N SER A 548 -32.42 9.86 9.11
CA SER A 548 -33.08 11.01 8.51
C SER A 548 -32.23 11.70 7.42
N GLU A 549 -30.92 11.55 7.49
CA GLU A 549 -29.98 12.10 6.52
C GLU A 549 -29.95 11.20 5.27
N GLY A 550 -30.71 11.48 4.24
CA GLY A 550 -30.68 10.74 2.97
C GLY A 550 -32.02 10.29 2.43
N GLY A 551 -33.14 10.77 2.97
CA GLY A 551 -34.48 10.52 2.43
C GLY A 551 -35.00 9.08 2.61
N GLY A 552 -34.42 8.32 3.54
CA GLY A 552 -34.88 6.99 3.89
C GLY A 552 -35.91 7.00 5.01
N LYS A 553 -36.75 5.96 5.08
CA LYS A 553 -37.78 5.78 6.12
C LYS A 553 -37.88 4.33 6.56
N ILE A 554 -38.03 4.14 7.88
CA ILE A 554 -38.45 2.85 8.45
C ILE A 554 -39.90 2.63 8.08
N VAL A 555 -40.20 1.51 7.43
CA VAL A 555 -41.54 1.11 7.02
C VAL A 555 -42.21 0.23 8.07
N SER A 556 -41.46 -0.69 8.63
CA SER A 556 -41.93 -1.57 9.72
C SER A 556 -40.75 -1.95 10.63
N GLY A 557 -41.11 -2.49 11.80
CA GLY A 557 -40.13 -2.84 12.83
C GLY A 557 -39.78 -1.67 13.74
N SER A 558 -38.94 -1.94 14.72
CA SER A 558 -38.52 -0.96 15.71
C SER A 558 -37.02 -1.09 16.03
N VAL A 559 -36.41 0.04 16.36
CA VAL A 559 -35.07 0.08 16.95
C VAL A 559 -35.21 0.67 18.33
N LYS A 560 -34.85 -0.10 19.32
CA LYS A 560 -34.92 0.27 20.74
C LYS A 560 -33.52 0.46 21.29
N TYR A 561 -33.27 1.55 21.98
CA TYR A 561 -31.99 1.87 22.61
C TYR A 561 -32.15 1.85 24.13
N HIS A 562 -31.14 1.36 24.81
CA HIS A 562 -31.08 1.48 26.27
C HIS A 562 -30.97 2.98 26.64
N PRO A 563 -31.80 3.51 27.58
CA PRO A 563 -31.89 4.95 27.85
C PRO A 563 -30.57 5.62 28.23
N ALA A 564 -29.67 4.90 28.89
CA ALA A 564 -28.35 5.39 29.32
C ALA A 564 -27.21 5.01 28.36
N ALA A 565 -27.50 4.25 27.26
CA ALA A 565 -26.46 3.84 26.32
C ALA A 565 -25.97 5.02 25.49
N ARG A 566 -24.66 5.17 25.43
CA ARG A 566 -23.99 6.12 24.54
C ARG A 566 -23.36 5.36 23.39
N ILE A 567 -23.59 5.82 22.17
CA ILE A 567 -23.11 5.20 20.94
C ILE A 567 -22.05 6.12 20.33
N GLY A 568 -20.83 5.62 20.19
CA GLY A 568 -19.77 6.24 19.40
C GLY A 568 -19.81 5.71 17.98
N PHE A 569 -19.84 6.60 17.00
CA PHE A 569 -19.93 6.20 15.60
C PHE A 569 -18.78 6.78 14.77
N PHE A 570 -18.00 5.88 14.17
CA PHE A 570 -17.01 6.21 13.15
C PHE A 570 -17.59 5.92 11.77
N SER A 571 -17.94 6.95 11.02
CA SER A 571 -18.50 6.83 9.67
C SER A 571 -17.40 6.74 8.63
N GLN A 572 -17.70 6.13 7.48
CA GLN A 572 -16.80 6.07 6.33
C GLN A 572 -16.31 7.46 5.90
N ASP A 573 -17.17 8.50 5.99
CA ASP A 573 -16.86 9.88 5.62
C ASP A 573 -16.23 10.68 6.79
N ALA A 574 -15.86 10.04 7.90
CA ALA A 574 -15.37 10.75 9.09
C ALA A 574 -14.12 11.59 8.79
N ILE A 575 -13.26 11.14 7.89
CA ILE A 575 -12.05 11.86 7.48
C ILE A 575 -12.37 13.09 6.64
N GLU A 576 -13.35 13.00 5.74
CA GLU A 576 -13.75 14.09 4.84
C GLU A 576 -14.43 15.23 5.59
N LYS A 577 -15.07 14.91 6.73
CA LYS A 577 -15.75 15.89 7.59
C LYS A 577 -14.79 16.67 8.49
N LEU A 578 -13.51 16.32 8.55
CA LEU A 578 -12.52 17.03 9.36
C LEU A 578 -12.23 18.42 8.80
N PRO A 579 -12.19 19.48 9.63
CA PRO A 579 -11.84 20.83 9.20
C PRO A 579 -10.35 20.91 8.85
N LEU A 580 -10.05 21.05 7.56
CA LEU A 580 -8.70 20.92 7.01
C LEU A 580 -7.74 22.06 7.40
N ASP A 581 -8.27 23.21 7.75
CA ASP A 581 -7.55 24.46 8.09
C ASP A 581 -7.11 24.52 9.56
N LYS A 582 -7.67 23.70 10.44
CA LYS A 582 -7.34 23.67 11.87
C LYS A 582 -6.22 22.69 12.18
N THR A 583 -5.58 22.84 13.34
CA THR A 583 -4.70 21.81 13.91
C THR A 583 -5.52 20.78 14.71
N ALA A 584 -4.97 19.59 14.94
CA ALA A 584 -5.63 18.55 15.73
C ALA A 584 -5.95 19.05 17.17
N LEU A 585 -5.05 19.81 17.74
CA LEU A 585 -5.26 20.43 19.06
C LEU A 585 -6.42 21.43 19.06
N GLN A 586 -6.48 22.32 18.06
CA GLN A 586 -7.57 23.29 17.95
C GLN A 586 -8.93 22.61 17.77
N LEU A 587 -8.97 21.49 17.01
CA LEU A 587 -10.18 20.73 16.83
C LEU A 587 -10.68 20.10 18.14
N MET A 588 -9.79 19.46 18.90
CA MET A 588 -10.14 18.87 20.19
C MET A 588 -10.51 19.91 21.24
N MET A 589 -9.83 21.05 21.27
CA MET A 589 -10.19 22.16 22.17
C MET A 589 -11.56 22.78 21.83
N ALA A 590 -11.89 22.92 20.56
CA ALA A 590 -13.23 23.37 20.14
C ALA A 590 -14.33 22.39 20.62
N SER A 591 -14.00 21.09 20.73
CA SER A 591 -14.89 20.07 21.27
C SER A 591 -15.08 20.18 22.79
N LEU A 592 -14.10 20.73 23.52
CA LEU A 592 -14.17 20.94 24.97
C LEU A 592 -15.09 22.08 25.36
N GLY A 593 -15.40 23.01 24.46
CA GLY A 593 -16.27 24.15 24.71
C GLY A 593 -15.69 25.20 25.64
N ASP A 594 -14.41 25.11 26.00
CA ASP A 594 -13.69 26.05 26.85
C ASP A 594 -12.92 27.09 26.01
N ASP A 595 -12.61 28.22 26.65
CA ASP A 595 -11.77 29.26 26.04
C ASP A 595 -10.44 28.67 25.57
N PRO A 596 -9.96 29.02 24.35
CA PRO A 596 -8.71 28.54 23.80
C PRO A 596 -7.46 28.76 24.66
N GLY A 597 -7.57 29.54 25.73
CA GLY A 597 -6.48 29.87 26.65
C GLY A 597 -6.38 29.00 27.92
N SER A 598 -7.32 28.09 28.17
CA SER A 598 -7.28 27.25 29.38
C SER A 598 -6.16 26.19 29.28
N ALA A 599 -5.17 26.31 30.19
CA ALA A 599 -4.03 25.37 30.22
C ALA A 599 -4.46 23.92 30.56
N SER A 600 -5.52 23.76 31.37
CA SER A 600 -6.09 22.47 31.74
C SER A 600 -6.67 21.75 30.52
N SER A 601 -7.50 22.44 29.75
CA SER A 601 -8.13 21.88 28.53
C SER A 601 -7.11 21.53 27.44
N GLN A 602 -6.02 22.32 27.36
CA GLN A 602 -4.91 21.97 26.44
C GLN A 602 -4.19 20.70 26.85
N HIS A 603 -3.98 20.48 28.14
CA HIS A 603 -3.33 19.29 28.67
C HIS A 603 -4.19 18.04 28.40
N GLU A 604 -5.50 18.14 28.70
CA GLU A 604 -6.45 17.05 28.44
C GLU A 604 -6.52 16.69 26.93
N ALA A 605 -6.66 17.70 26.07
CA ALA A 605 -6.68 17.49 24.64
C ALA A 605 -5.39 16.81 24.11
N ARG A 606 -4.22 17.24 24.64
CA ARG A 606 -2.94 16.60 24.27
C ARG A 606 -2.83 15.17 24.80
N SER A 607 -3.32 14.90 26.01
CA SER A 607 -3.33 13.56 26.59
C SER A 607 -4.16 12.59 25.73
N VAL A 608 -5.38 13.01 25.34
CA VAL A 608 -6.24 12.23 24.45
C VAL A 608 -5.59 11.99 23.08
N LEU A 609 -5.00 13.02 22.47
CA LEU A 609 -4.34 12.89 21.19
C LEU A 609 -3.07 12.01 21.27
N ALA A 610 -2.36 12.06 22.40
CA ALA A 610 -1.22 11.18 22.65
C ALA A 610 -1.66 9.71 22.84
N SER A 611 -2.81 9.46 23.48
CA SER A 611 -3.34 8.10 23.67
C SER A 611 -3.67 7.42 22.33
N VAL A 612 -4.08 8.17 21.31
CA VAL A 612 -4.26 7.63 19.95
C VAL A 612 -2.98 7.67 19.10
N GLY A 613 -1.81 7.92 19.70
CA GLY A 613 -0.51 7.87 19.08
C GLY A 613 -0.16 9.06 18.17
N LEU A 614 -0.77 10.23 18.38
CA LEU A 614 -0.39 11.45 17.70
C LEU A 614 0.72 12.19 18.48
N THR A 615 1.84 12.51 17.82
CA THR A 615 2.99 13.15 18.45
C THR A 615 2.71 14.63 18.76
N SER A 616 3.33 15.18 19.80
CA SER A 616 3.13 16.57 20.25
C SER A 616 3.37 17.60 19.15
N PHE A 617 4.38 17.41 18.31
CA PHE A 617 4.68 18.29 17.17
C PHE A 617 3.54 18.28 16.13
N THR A 618 3.08 17.08 15.74
CA THR A 618 2.00 16.89 14.74
C THR A 618 0.70 17.52 15.24
N VAL A 619 0.41 17.36 16.54
CA VAL A 619 -0.81 17.85 17.17
C VAL A 619 -0.91 19.38 17.18
N SER A 620 0.21 20.07 17.47
CA SER A 620 0.22 21.51 17.72
C SER A 620 0.54 22.35 16.49
N SER A 621 1.37 21.85 15.58
CA SER A 621 1.99 22.66 14.52
C SER A 621 1.52 22.31 13.11
N VAL A 622 0.97 21.10 12.89
CA VAL A 622 0.59 20.64 11.56
C VAL A 622 -0.90 20.80 11.32
N PRO A 623 -1.34 21.51 10.27
CA PRO A 623 -2.75 21.56 9.88
C PRO A 623 -3.26 20.17 9.48
N ILE A 624 -4.54 19.89 9.75
CA ILE A 624 -5.18 18.61 9.44
C ILE A 624 -5.07 18.26 7.95
N ALA A 625 -5.08 19.25 7.06
CA ALA A 625 -4.86 19.04 5.64
C ALA A 625 -3.56 18.27 5.32
N LYS A 626 -2.49 18.53 6.07
CA LYS A 626 -1.14 17.95 5.86
C LYS A 626 -0.91 16.65 6.64
N LEU A 627 -1.87 16.20 7.44
CA LEU A 627 -1.79 14.92 8.16
C LEU A 627 -1.90 13.75 7.17
N SER A 628 -1.20 12.64 7.46
CA SER A 628 -1.38 11.40 6.72
C SER A 628 -2.79 10.82 6.91
N GLY A 629 -3.24 9.94 5.98
CA GLY A 629 -4.53 9.26 6.10
C GLY A 629 -4.71 8.58 7.46
N GLY A 630 -3.74 7.80 7.91
CA GLY A 630 -3.77 7.14 9.21
C GLY A 630 -3.78 8.10 10.40
N GLN A 631 -3.12 9.27 10.32
CA GLN A 631 -3.19 10.29 11.36
C GLN A 631 -4.59 10.92 11.43
N LYS A 632 -5.25 11.13 10.30
CA LYS A 632 -6.63 11.63 10.23
C LYS A 632 -7.62 10.63 10.80
N VAL A 633 -7.47 9.33 10.50
CA VAL A 633 -8.30 8.26 11.11
C VAL A 633 -8.16 8.26 12.62
N ARG A 634 -6.93 8.31 13.14
CA ARG A 634 -6.67 8.35 14.60
C ARG A 634 -7.27 9.59 15.26
N LEU A 635 -7.21 10.75 14.61
CA LEU A 635 -7.84 11.98 15.08
C LEU A 635 -9.38 11.85 15.13
N ALA A 636 -9.98 11.30 14.06
CA ALA A 636 -11.42 11.05 14.03
C ALA A 636 -11.86 10.02 15.07
N LEU A 637 -11.04 8.98 15.30
CA LEU A 637 -11.29 7.99 16.35
C LEU A 637 -11.23 8.63 17.75
N ALA A 638 -10.30 9.55 18.00
CA ALA A 638 -10.25 10.30 19.26
C ALA A 638 -11.54 11.09 19.50
N GLN A 639 -12.12 11.70 18.47
CA GLN A 639 -13.41 12.41 18.60
C GLN A 639 -14.58 11.46 18.91
N VAL A 640 -14.54 10.24 18.38
CA VAL A 640 -15.59 9.23 18.64
C VAL A 640 -15.51 8.68 20.06
N LEU A 641 -14.28 8.44 20.54
CA LEU A 641 -14.04 7.93 21.90
C LEU A 641 -14.30 8.96 23.00
N TYR A 642 -14.05 10.23 22.70
CA TYR A 642 -14.21 11.35 23.63
C TYR A 642 -15.12 12.43 23.01
N PRO A 643 -16.45 12.16 22.94
CA PRO A 643 -17.39 13.04 22.26
C PRO A 643 -17.57 14.37 22.98
N PRO A 644 -17.75 15.48 22.23
CA PRO A 644 -18.10 16.78 22.81
C PRO A 644 -19.53 16.77 23.41
N PRO A 645 -19.88 17.66 24.37
CA PRO A 645 -19.02 18.64 25.02
C PRO A 645 -18.29 18.10 26.25
N LYS A 646 -17.13 18.70 26.56
CA LYS A 646 -16.32 18.38 27.76
C LYS A 646 -15.77 16.96 27.82
N LEU A 647 -15.21 16.43 26.69
CA LEU A 647 -14.68 15.05 26.64
C LEU A 647 -15.60 14.10 27.42
N GLY A 648 -16.80 13.90 26.87
CA GLY A 648 -17.82 13.08 27.51
C GLY A 648 -17.32 11.67 27.83
N PRO A 649 -18.02 10.93 28.71
CA PRO A 649 -17.61 9.58 29.05
C PRO A 649 -17.57 8.67 27.82
N VAL A 650 -16.65 7.73 27.85
CA VAL A 650 -16.42 6.74 26.79
C VAL A 650 -17.72 6.02 26.42
N PRO A 651 -18.03 5.86 25.13
CA PRO A 651 -19.26 5.20 24.67
C PRO A 651 -19.38 3.76 25.15
N HIS A 652 -20.63 3.30 25.38
CA HIS A 652 -20.95 1.90 25.71
C HIS A 652 -20.91 1.02 24.47
N VAL A 653 -21.21 1.58 23.30
CA VAL A 653 -21.19 0.91 21.99
C VAL A 653 -20.32 1.71 21.05
N LEU A 654 -19.35 1.06 20.42
CA LEU A 654 -18.57 1.60 19.32
C LEU A 654 -19.07 0.97 18.02
N VAL A 655 -19.51 1.79 17.09
CA VAL A 655 -19.90 1.37 15.73
C VAL A 655 -18.86 1.91 14.77
N LEU A 656 -18.13 1.02 14.11
CA LEU A 656 -17.00 1.34 13.25
C LEU A 656 -17.30 0.90 11.81
N ASP A 657 -17.49 1.88 10.91
CA ASP A 657 -17.75 1.64 9.49
C ASP A 657 -16.47 1.89 8.68
N GLU A 658 -15.83 0.83 8.18
CA GLU A 658 -14.61 0.80 7.36
C GLU A 658 -13.43 1.57 8.00
N VAL A 659 -13.18 1.36 9.32
CA VAL A 659 -12.14 2.09 10.07
C VAL A 659 -10.71 1.74 9.62
N THR A 660 -10.49 0.58 9.01
CA THR A 660 -9.17 0.11 8.55
C THR A 660 -8.70 0.81 7.29
N THR A 661 -9.61 1.46 6.56
CA THR A 661 -9.27 2.24 5.36
C THR A 661 -8.31 3.37 5.70
N HIS A 662 -7.21 3.49 4.97
CA HIS A 662 -6.14 4.48 5.19
C HIS A 662 -5.23 4.26 6.42
N LEU A 663 -5.41 3.19 7.19
CA LEU A 663 -4.46 2.79 8.23
C LEU A 663 -3.32 1.95 7.64
N ASP A 664 -2.14 2.07 8.19
CA ASP A 664 -1.03 1.17 7.92
C ASP A 664 -1.19 -0.15 8.69
N ALA A 665 -0.59 -1.22 8.20
CA ALA A 665 -0.72 -2.55 8.76
C ALA A 665 -0.38 -2.61 10.27
N ASP A 666 0.68 -1.88 10.69
CA ASP A 666 1.07 -1.80 12.11
C ASP A 666 -0.01 -1.14 12.97
N THR A 667 -0.64 -0.07 12.47
CA THR A 667 -1.73 0.64 13.19
C THR A 667 -3.00 -0.24 13.25
N VAL A 668 -3.30 -1.00 12.19
CA VAL A 668 -4.45 -1.94 12.18
C VAL A 668 -4.27 -3.01 13.25
N VAL A 669 -3.05 -3.56 13.43
CA VAL A 669 -2.75 -4.54 14.47
C VAL A 669 -3.00 -3.96 15.87
N VAL A 670 -2.40 -2.81 16.15
CA VAL A 670 -2.56 -2.15 17.46
C VAL A 670 -4.02 -1.79 17.73
N LEU A 671 -4.75 -1.30 16.71
CA LEU A 671 -6.17 -0.99 16.85
C LEU A 671 -6.99 -2.26 17.15
N ALA A 672 -6.70 -3.38 16.47
CA ALA A 672 -7.38 -4.65 16.72
C ALA A 672 -7.17 -5.14 18.17
N GLU A 673 -5.92 -5.08 18.66
CA GLU A 673 -5.59 -5.46 20.04
C GLU A 673 -6.29 -4.57 21.07
N GLU A 674 -6.31 -3.26 20.86
CA GLU A 674 -6.94 -2.34 21.77
C GLU A 674 -8.49 -2.46 21.76
N LEU A 675 -9.10 -2.67 20.58
CA LEU A 675 -10.55 -2.94 20.49
C LEU A 675 -10.94 -4.28 21.14
N ARG A 676 -10.06 -5.27 21.12
CA ARG A 676 -10.25 -6.54 21.82
C ARG A 676 -10.32 -6.33 23.34
N LYS A 677 -9.42 -5.49 23.90
CA LYS A 677 -9.36 -5.15 25.32
C LYS A 677 -10.50 -4.26 25.78
N PHE A 678 -11.22 -3.61 24.85
CA PHE A 678 -12.33 -2.72 25.19
C PHE A 678 -13.53 -3.50 25.75
N LYS A 679 -13.97 -3.20 26.97
CA LYS A 679 -15.07 -3.89 27.68
C LYS A 679 -16.48 -3.43 27.25
N GLY A 680 -16.61 -2.44 26.37
CA GLY A 680 -17.87 -2.06 25.74
C GLY A 680 -18.24 -2.98 24.57
N ALA A 681 -19.43 -2.77 24.03
CA ALA A 681 -19.83 -3.44 22.78
C ALA A 681 -19.16 -2.82 21.56
N VAL A 682 -18.77 -3.63 20.59
CA VAL A 682 -18.16 -3.17 19.33
C VAL A 682 -18.91 -3.78 18.16
N VAL A 683 -19.35 -2.94 17.23
CA VAL A 683 -19.95 -3.33 15.96
C VAL A 683 -19.03 -2.87 14.84
N ILE A 684 -18.49 -3.81 14.08
CA ILE A 684 -17.51 -3.55 13.01
C ILE A 684 -18.13 -3.88 11.67
N VAL A 685 -18.06 -2.93 10.75
CA VAL A 685 -18.27 -3.17 9.32
C VAL A 685 -16.91 -3.01 8.64
N SER A 686 -16.38 -4.07 8.09
CA SER A 686 -15.10 -4.03 7.38
C SER A 686 -15.02 -5.10 6.29
N HIS A 687 -14.26 -4.79 5.25
CA HIS A 687 -13.85 -5.73 4.23
C HIS A 687 -12.52 -6.43 4.58
N ASP A 688 -11.83 -5.95 5.60
CA ASP A 688 -10.57 -6.53 6.10
C ASP A 688 -10.87 -7.81 6.91
N ARG A 689 -10.56 -8.96 6.30
CA ARG A 689 -10.80 -10.30 6.86
C ARG A 689 -9.98 -10.54 8.11
N TRP A 690 -8.71 -10.13 8.10
CA TRP A 690 -7.81 -10.30 9.23
C TRP A 690 -8.31 -9.50 10.45
N PHE A 691 -8.71 -8.26 10.23
CA PHE A 691 -9.21 -7.39 11.29
C PHE A 691 -10.47 -7.93 11.95
N VAL A 692 -11.44 -8.40 11.14
CA VAL A 692 -12.68 -9.00 11.67
C VAL A 692 -12.39 -10.28 12.45
N ARG A 693 -11.53 -11.17 11.95
CA ARG A 693 -11.13 -12.40 12.68
C ARG A 693 -10.49 -12.03 14.02
N LYS A 694 -9.53 -11.13 14.03
CA LYS A 694 -8.76 -10.77 15.23
C LYS A 694 -9.61 -10.10 16.31
N VAL A 695 -10.59 -9.25 15.95
CA VAL A 695 -11.40 -8.49 16.92
C VAL A 695 -12.67 -9.23 17.31
N VAL A 696 -13.33 -9.92 16.37
CA VAL A 696 -14.66 -10.53 16.58
C VAL A 696 -14.56 -12.02 16.90
N GLU A 697 -13.82 -12.78 16.09
CA GLU A 697 -13.80 -14.26 16.25
C GLU A 697 -12.84 -14.71 17.35
N LEU A 698 -12.01 -13.80 17.89
CA LEU A 698 -10.97 -14.10 18.88
C LEU A 698 -10.03 -15.23 18.45
N ASP A 699 -9.93 -15.43 17.14
CA ASP A 699 -8.97 -16.36 16.57
C ASP A 699 -7.56 -15.87 16.92
N GLY A 700 -7.07 -16.29 18.08
CA GLY A 700 -5.67 -16.36 18.33
C GLY A 700 -5.17 -17.36 17.32
N GLY A 701 -4.52 -16.90 16.22
CA GLY A 701 -3.83 -17.82 15.32
C GLY A 701 -3.12 -18.87 16.16
N GLU A 702 -2.92 -20.06 15.61
CA GLU A 702 -2.09 -21.13 16.18
C GLU A 702 -0.63 -20.66 16.44
N ASP A 703 -0.48 -19.45 16.97
CA ASP A 703 0.75 -19.01 17.61
C ASP A 703 0.87 -19.84 18.89
N GLY A 704 1.54 -20.98 18.78
CA GLY A 704 1.93 -21.84 19.89
C GLY A 704 2.84 -21.13 20.93
N SER A 705 2.55 -19.88 21.24
CA SER A 705 3.24 -19.03 22.20
C SER A 705 2.43 -18.80 23.48
N ALA A 706 1.54 -19.75 23.81
CA ALA A 706 0.87 -19.77 25.13
C ALA A 706 1.76 -20.34 26.26
N GLU A 707 3.08 -20.48 26.05
CA GLU A 707 4.02 -20.81 27.12
C GLU A 707 4.92 -19.60 27.40
N GLY A 708 4.51 -18.78 28.39
CA GLY A 708 5.44 -17.96 29.14
C GLY A 708 5.31 -16.45 29.15
N ASP A 709 4.12 -15.87 28.99
CA ASP A 709 3.90 -14.49 29.43
C ASP A 709 2.97 -14.51 30.66
N GLU A 710 3.61 -14.53 31.85
CA GLU A 710 2.95 -14.28 33.14
C GLU A 710 2.52 -12.80 33.16
N GLY A 711 1.41 -12.44 32.57
CA GLY A 711 1.04 -11.05 32.65
C GLY A 711 -0.16 -10.52 31.91
N ASP A 712 -1.22 -11.26 31.75
CA ASP A 712 -2.54 -10.61 31.64
C ASP A 712 -3.62 -11.65 32.00
N GLU A 713 -3.92 -11.75 33.30
CA GLU A 713 -5.09 -12.49 33.83
C GLU A 713 -6.44 -11.94 33.34
N ASP A 714 -6.45 -10.84 32.59
CA ASP A 714 -7.65 -10.15 32.12
C ASP A 714 -8.24 -10.74 30.80
N ASP A 715 -7.55 -11.63 30.11
CA ASP A 715 -8.03 -12.19 28.80
C ASP A 715 -8.78 -13.53 28.97
N VAL A 716 -8.91 -14.06 30.20
CA VAL A 716 -9.61 -15.30 30.51
C VAL A 716 -11.10 -15.00 30.69
N GLY A 717 -11.87 -15.00 29.57
CA GLY A 717 -13.32 -14.90 29.64
C GLY A 717 -14.01 -14.09 28.55
N ALA A 718 -13.31 -13.67 27.51
CA ALA A 718 -13.97 -13.02 26.38
C ALA A 718 -14.65 -14.09 25.52
N GLU A 719 -16.00 -14.07 25.47
CA GLU A 719 -16.75 -14.91 24.54
C GLU A 719 -16.50 -14.49 23.09
N PRO A 720 -16.33 -15.43 22.14
CA PRO A 720 -16.19 -15.10 20.74
C PRO A 720 -17.42 -14.33 20.26
N GLY A 721 -17.20 -13.29 19.49
CA GLY A 721 -18.27 -12.49 18.90
C GLY A 721 -18.93 -13.21 17.72
N VAL A 722 -19.95 -12.58 17.17
CA VAL A 722 -20.75 -13.14 16.08
C VAL A 722 -20.54 -12.31 14.81
N VAL A 723 -20.36 -13.01 13.68
CA VAL A 723 -20.28 -12.39 12.35
C VAL A 723 -21.60 -12.57 11.61
N TYR A 724 -22.13 -11.48 11.09
CA TYR A 724 -23.36 -11.44 10.31
C TYR A 724 -23.10 -11.05 8.86
N GLU A 725 -23.71 -11.76 7.91
CA GLU A 725 -23.76 -11.37 6.50
C GLU A 725 -25.04 -10.58 6.21
N VAL A 726 -24.89 -9.42 5.56
CA VAL A 726 -26.03 -8.72 4.96
C VAL A 726 -26.18 -9.18 3.52
N GLU A 727 -27.21 -9.99 3.26
CA GLU A 727 -27.55 -10.50 1.94
C GLU A 727 -28.92 -10.00 1.50
N LYS A 728 -28.95 -9.19 0.41
CA LYS A 728 -30.21 -8.63 -0.16
C LYS A 728 -31.10 -7.94 0.90
N GLY A 729 -30.48 -7.22 1.83
CA GLY A 729 -31.16 -6.51 2.90
C GLY A 729 -31.59 -7.37 4.10
N ARG A 730 -31.30 -8.66 4.12
CA ARG A 730 -31.52 -9.56 5.27
C ARG A 730 -30.21 -9.79 6.02
N LEU A 731 -30.31 -9.99 7.31
CA LEU A 731 -29.19 -10.33 8.18
C LEU A 731 -29.15 -11.83 8.42
N VAL A 732 -28.04 -12.47 8.14
CA VAL A 732 -27.82 -13.90 8.31
C VAL A 732 -26.59 -14.12 9.18
N GLU A 733 -26.73 -14.88 10.25
CA GLU A 733 -25.60 -15.25 11.11
C GLU A 733 -24.72 -16.28 10.41
N LEU A 734 -23.40 -16.07 10.46
CA LEU A 734 -22.39 -16.96 9.91
C LEU A 734 -21.78 -17.79 11.04
N LYS A 735 -22.16 -19.05 11.14
CA LYS A 735 -21.70 -19.96 12.21
C LYS A 735 -20.20 -20.26 12.16
N GLY A 736 -19.62 -20.30 10.98
CA GLY A 736 -18.18 -20.47 10.77
C GLY A 736 -17.46 -19.14 10.51
N GLY A 737 -18.04 -18.02 10.93
CA GLY A 737 -17.44 -16.70 10.85
C GLY A 737 -17.17 -16.23 9.41
N ILE A 738 -16.11 -15.45 9.26
CA ILE A 738 -15.74 -14.87 7.95
C ILE A 738 -15.27 -15.93 6.94
N ALA A 739 -14.77 -17.09 7.43
CA ALA A 739 -14.35 -18.19 6.57
C ALA A 739 -15.52 -18.79 5.78
N ASP A 740 -16.72 -18.87 6.38
CA ASP A 740 -17.92 -19.31 5.67
C ASP A 740 -18.34 -18.31 4.60
N PHE A 741 -18.18 -17.02 4.85
CA PHE A 741 -18.44 -15.99 3.85
C PHE A 741 -17.50 -16.12 2.65
N GLU A 742 -16.21 -16.33 2.89
CA GLU A 742 -15.22 -16.56 1.83
C GLU A 742 -15.56 -17.81 0.98
N LYS A 743 -15.86 -18.94 1.63
CA LYS A 743 -16.28 -20.18 0.94
C LYS A 743 -17.52 -19.97 0.09
N LYS A 744 -18.52 -19.25 0.62
CA LYS A 744 -19.76 -18.93 -0.08
C LYS A 744 -19.53 -18.07 -1.32
N ILE A 745 -18.59 -17.10 -1.25
CA ILE A 745 -18.24 -16.27 -2.40
C ILE A 745 -17.48 -17.08 -3.45
N ARG A 746 -16.50 -17.90 -3.02
CA ARG A 746 -15.73 -18.76 -3.95
C ARG A 746 -16.64 -19.74 -4.69
N SER A 747 -17.60 -20.37 -4.00
CA SER A 747 -18.56 -21.29 -4.61
C SER A 747 -19.51 -20.61 -5.61
N ARG A 748 -19.93 -19.36 -5.34
CA ARG A 748 -20.77 -18.58 -6.27
C ARG A 748 -20.06 -18.15 -7.55
N LYS A 749 -18.72 -18.12 -7.56
CA LYS A 749 -17.92 -17.78 -8.74
C LYS A 749 -17.55 -18.99 -9.60
N ALA A 750 -17.54 -20.18 -9.02
CA ALA A 750 -17.25 -21.43 -9.71
C ALA A 750 -18.46 -21.97 -10.55
N GLY A 751 -19.64 -21.45 -10.35
CA GLY A 751 -20.86 -21.72 -11.14
C GLY A 751 -21.28 -20.50 -11.97
#